data_9dc30e43189662c65a09618a72a2358a
#
_entry.id   9dc30e43189662c65a09618a72a2358a
#
_cell.length_a   1.000
_cell.length_b   1.000
_cell.length_c   1.000
_cell.angle_alpha   90.00
_cell.angle_beta   90.00
_cell.angle_gamma   90.00
#
_symmetry.space_group_name_H-M   'P 1'
#
loop_
_entity.id
_entity.type
_entity.pdbx_description
1 polymer ?
#
loop_
_entity_poly.entity_id
_entity_poly.type
_entity_poly.pdbx_seq_one_letter_code
_entity_poly.pdbx_strand_id
1 'polypeptide(L)'
;MKITIRLIVSLVLVVALAVFAFSLYQVNYEKSRLARDLERRSIILAESLQESIAPLIQSNAVGKLNRIVERFGNRERLKGIAVFDKQGNALTLTAHLRSQITQPFPQAVNSVAENRSIGSFMTIGEQKMYIYVIPIYSENAEIAGALTTFNDTSYINTRLREIWKDNVLRFFTLSLLVVLSTILVVRWSITGPIARLAEWMREFRTSKEERENPVVPIRGDILTPLISEVTQLAKSLSMARAKAEEEVRSRSKSDSVWTADSLKEFMKVELEDQKLFVVSNREPYMHVKEGRATKCIVPAGGLVTALDPVMRICDGIWLAHGSGDADREFVDAYNKVRVPPEEPAYTLKRVWLTKEQEDGYYYGFSNEGIWPLCHITHTRPIFRLEDWICYQKVNEFFAESLMEEITMEESPLVLIQDYHLALLPLLIKQRRPDAKVALFWHIPWPNPESFGICPWRQEILIGMLGADLLSFHIQFFCNNFLDTVDRFLESQIDWEQFSVKRSGHTTLVKPFPISVSYDQKKETEATSNDNTSIREYIMKEIGIQVKYLGVGVDRIDYTKGIPERFRAIERFLEKYPEFVEKFTFIELGAPSRDHIRKYRELMSEVEETVEKINWRYQTKTWKPIVYLKAHHSHEEIERYYQASNICMVTSLHDGMNLVAKEFIISRHDNDGVLILSQFAGASRELKDSIIVNPYDIEEMADSIKFALTLEPSERAERMQRMRNMVKEHNIYRWAGKLIAELSHVRLAGE
;
A
#
# COMPACT_ATOMS: atom_id res chain seq x y z
N MET A 1 8.04 15.19 -11.72
CA MET A 1 9.36 15.81 -11.55
C MET A 1 10.50 14.80 -11.43
N LYS A 2 10.48 13.81 -10.50
CA LYS A 2 11.56 12.82 -10.35
C LYS A 2 11.85 11.97 -11.61
N ILE A 3 10.83 11.57 -12.36
CA ILE A 3 10.99 10.76 -13.59
C ILE A 3 11.63 11.58 -14.71
N THR A 4 11.19 12.81 -14.92
CA THR A 4 11.74 13.72 -15.93
C THR A 4 13.21 14.01 -15.68
N ILE A 5 13.60 14.24 -14.43
CA ILE A 5 15.01 14.46 -14.04
C ILE A 5 15.85 13.22 -14.33
N ARG A 6 15.38 12.02 -14.00
CA ARG A 6 16.09 10.77 -14.28
C ARG A 6 16.29 10.55 -15.78
N LEU A 7 15.28 10.86 -16.58
CA LEU A 7 15.33 10.73 -18.03
C LEU A 7 16.31 11.73 -18.67
N ILE A 8 16.30 12.98 -18.21
CA ILE A 8 17.30 14.00 -18.64
C ILE A 8 18.71 13.56 -18.27
N VAL A 9 18.94 13.13 -17.02
CA VAL A 9 20.26 12.70 -16.55
C VAL A 9 20.77 11.51 -17.38
N SER A 10 19.93 10.53 -17.65
CA SER A 10 20.33 9.35 -18.45
C SER A 10 20.68 9.72 -19.90
N LEU A 11 19.87 10.58 -20.54
CA LEU A 11 20.12 11.04 -21.91
C LEU A 11 21.39 11.90 -22.00
N VAL A 12 21.60 12.81 -21.07
CA VAL A 12 22.82 13.64 -21.01
C VAL A 12 24.07 12.76 -20.78
N LEU A 13 23.94 11.71 -19.95
CA LEU A 13 25.04 10.74 -19.72
C LEU A 13 25.38 9.99 -21.01
N VAL A 14 24.39 9.55 -21.78
CA VAL A 14 24.62 8.89 -23.08
C VAL A 14 25.30 9.83 -24.07
N VAL A 15 24.85 11.08 -24.15
CA VAL A 15 25.49 12.11 -24.98
C VAL A 15 26.93 12.36 -24.54
N ALA A 16 27.18 12.46 -23.23
CA ALA A 16 28.53 12.62 -22.68
C ALA A 16 29.47 11.49 -23.09
N LEU A 17 29.02 10.22 -22.95
CA LEU A 17 29.78 9.05 -23.33
C LEU A 17 30.07 9.02 -24.84
N ALA A 18 29.08 9.33 -25.68
CA ALA A 18 29.21 9.35 -27.12
C ALA A 18 30.20 10.45 -27.58
N VAL A 19 30.07 11.68 -27.07
CA VAL A 19 30.97 12.78 -27.38
C VAL A 19 32.37 12.52 -26.87
N PHE A 20 32.52 11.94 -25.68
CA PHE A 20 33.82 11.57 -25.15
C PHE A 20 34.52 10.48 -25.99
N ALA A 21 33.84 9.43 -26.34
CA ALA A 21 34.37 8.37 -27.21
C ALA A 21 34.77 8.91 -28.59
N PHE A 22 33.92 9.76 -29.18
CA PHE A 22 34.21 10.41 -30.45
C PHE A 22 35.41 11.37 -30.34
N SER A 23 35.53 12.14 -29.26
CA SER A 23 36.64 13.03 -29.00
C SER A 23 37.96 12.29 -28.87
N LEU A 24 37.99 11.17 -28.13
CA LEU A 24 39.15 10.31 -28.03
C LEU A 24 39.57 9.75 -29.39
N TYR A 25 38.63 9.29 -30.17
CA TYR A 25 38.90 8.79 -31.51
C TYR A 25 39.46 9.91 -32.40
N GLN A 26 38.86 11.08 -32.44
CA GLN A 26 39.27 12.21 -33.25
C GLN A 26 40.65 12.75 -32.84
N VAL A 27 40.93 12.86 -31.55
CA VAL A 27 42.23 13.29 -31.03
C VAL A 27 43.31 12.29 -31.39
N ASN A 28 43.10 11.00 -31.21
CA ASN A 28 44.07 9.95 -31.58
C ASN A 28 44.29 9.88 -33.09
N TYR A 29 43.24 10.01 -33.88
CA TYR A 29 43.35 10.01 -35.33
C TYR A 29 44.14 11.22 -35.82
N GLU A 30 43.84 12.44 -35.37
CA GLU A 30 44.52 13.66 -35.80
C GLU A 30 45.97 13.70 -35.29
N LYS A 31 46.23 13.23 -34.06
CA LYS A 31 47.60 13.08 -33.53
C LYS A 31 48.46 12.15 -34.44
N SER A 32 47.92 11.00 -34.82
CA SER A 32 48.60 10.03 -35.69
C SER A 32 48.79 10.57 -37.11
N ARG A 33 47.82 11.36 -37.58
CA ARG A 33 47.88 12.01 -38.91
C ARG A 33 48.96 13.08 -38.93
N LEU A 34 48.98 13.98 -37.95
CA LEU A 34 49.95 15.09 -37.85
C LEU A 34 51.36 14.58 -37.60
N ALA A 35 51.52 13.47 -36.85
CA ALA A 35 52.81 12.84 -36.65
C ALA A 35 53.35 12.24 -37.96
N ARG A 36 52.52 11.54 -38.75
CA ARG A 36 52.93 11.00 -40.05
C ARG A 36 53.23 12.07 -41.08
N ASP A 37 52.48 13.19 -41.09
CA ASP A 37 52.73 14.33 -41.99
C ASP A 37 54.08 15.00 -41.63
N LEU A 38 54.37 15.16 -40.34
CA LEU A 38 55.61 15.68 -39.86
C LEU A 38 56.80 14.78 -40.25
N GLU A 39 56.68 13.49 -40.05
CA GLU A 39 57.71 12.50 -40.45
C GLU A 39 57.98 12.55 -41.96
N ARG A 40 56.92 12.52 -42.80
CA ARG A 40 57.04 12.60 -44.25
C ARG A 40 57.75 13.88 -44.72
N ARG A 41 57.41 15.02 -44.13
CA ARG A 41 58.07 16.33 -44.42
C ARG A 41 59.54 16.34 -43.98
N SER A 42 59.82 15.74 -42.81
CA SER A 42 61.18 15.63 -42.32
C SER A 42 62.07 14.77 -43.21
N ILE A 43 61.53 13.70 -43.74
CA ILE A 43 62.21 12.81 -44.72
C ILE A 43 62.59 13.61 -46.00
N ILE A 44 61.56 14.25 -46.65
CA ILE A 44 61.75 14.97 -47.87
C ILE A 44 62.79 16.13 -47.65
N LEU A 45 62.70 16.81 -46.55
CA LEU A 45 63.63 17.93 -46.26
C LEU A 45 65.05 17.40 -46.03
N ALA A 46 65.19 16.33 -45.27
CA ALA A 46 66.50 15.74 -44.96
C ALA A 46 67.20 15.20 -46.21
N GLU A 47 66.43 14.50 -47.11
CA GLU A 47 66.92 13.98 -48.39
C GLU A 47 67.36 15.16 -49.31
N SER A 48 66.56 16.20 -49.45
CA SER A 48 66.88 17.39 -50.27
C SER A 48 68.15 18.12 -49.74
N LEU A 49 68.30 18.18 -48.43
CA LEU A 49 69.46 18.80 -47.81
C LEU A 49 70.73 17.93 -47.93
N GLN A 50 70.57 16.60 -47.86
CA GLN A 50 71.63 15.62 -48.03
C GLN A 50 72.38 15.82 -49.35
N GLU A 51 71.65 15.96 -50.45
CA GLU A 51 72.25 16.22 -51.80
C GLU A 51 73.08 17.51 -51.82
N SER A 52 72.67 18.53 -51.13
CA SER A 52 73.34 19.83 -51.06
C SER A 52 74.57 19.87 -50.11
N ILE A 53 74.50 19.00 -49.09
CA ILE A 53 75.53 19.00 -47.98
C ILE A 53 76.60 17.96 -48.23
N ALA A 54 76.36 16.84 -48.87
CA ALA A 54 77.32 15.75 -49.10
C ALA A 54 78.68 16.26 -49.78
N PRO A 55 78.58 17.05 -50.86
CA PRO A 55 79.85 17.57 -51.51
C PRO A 55 80.65 18.52 -50.63
N LEU A 56 79.96 19.23 -49.74
CA LEU A 56 80.62 20.22 -48.88
C LEU A 56 81.36 19.63 -47.67
N ILE A 57 80.89 18.42 -47.21
CA ILE A 57 81.65 17.69 -46.17
C ILE A 57 82.89 17.10 -46.75
N GLN A 58 82.88 16.57 -47.95
CA GLN A 58 84.11 16.06 -48.60
C GLN A 58 85.14 17.11 -48.89
N SER A 59 84.71 18.31 -49.30
CA SER A 59 85.64 19.44 -49.58
C SER A 59 86.11 20.18 -48.34
N ASN A 60 85.73 19.70 -47.14
CA ASN A 60 86.02 20.35 -45.83
C ASN A 60 85.64 21.83 -45.80
N ALA A 61 84.62 22.22 -46.54
CA ALA A 61 84.21 23.62 -46.70
C ALA A 61 83.27 24.06 -45.58
N VAL A 62 83.74 24.03 -44.35
CA VAL A 62 82.96 24.29 -43.13
C VAL A 62 82.23 25.66 -43.16
N GLY A 63 82.85 26.69 -43.80
CA GLY A 63 82.26 28.02 -43.91
C GLY A 63 81.00 28.05 -44.85
N LYS A 64 80.99 27.24 -45.91
CA LYS A 64 79.79 27.09 -46.79
C LYS A 64 78.70 26.21 -46.11
N LEU A 65 79.15 25.18 -45.41
CA LEU A 65 78.26 24.30 -44.64
C LEU A 65 77.47 25.07 -43.57
N ASN A 66 78.24 25.92 -42.79
CA ASN A 66 77.57 26.78 -41.84
C ASN A 66 76.47 27.70 -42.41
N ARG A 67 76.80 28.31 -43.60
CA ARG A 67 75.81 29.18 -44.26
C ARG A 67 74.53 28.45 -44.71
N ILE A 68 74.69 27.23 -45.14
CA ILE A 68 73.51 26.37 -45.50
C ILE A 68 72.69 26.01 -44.25
N VAL A 69 73.35 25.54 -43.23
CA VAL A 69 72.71 25.20 -41.96
C VAL A 69 72.00 26.39 -41.33
N GLU A 70 72.59 27.54 -41.32
CA GLU A 70 72.00 28.79 -40.80
C GLU A 70 70.84 29.28 -41.69
N ARG A 71 71.01 29.22 -43.02
CA ARG A 71 69.95 29.64 -43.97
C ARG A 71 68.71 28.80 -43.97
N PHE A 72 68.86 27.50 -43.75
CA PHE A 72 67.72 26.52 -43.73
C PHE A 72 67.23 26.27 -42.29
N GLY A 73 68.05 26.48 -41.24
CA GLY A 73 67.71 26.20 -39.88
C GLY A 73 66.68 27.11 -39.22
N ASN A 74 66.16 28.14 -39.90
CA ASN A 74 65.22 29.06 -39.38
C ASN A 74 63.98 29.20 -40.31
N ARG A 75 63.41 28.08 -40.78
CA ARG A 75 62.20 28.02 -41.57
C ARG A 75 61.01 27.63 -40.69
N GLU A 76 59.81 28.01 -41.16
CA GLU A 76 58.59 27.64 -40.48
C GLU A 76 58.55 26.15 -40.10
N ARG A 77 58.40 25.85 -38.80
CA ARG A 77 58.35 24.47 -38.23
C ARG A 77 59.65 23.70 -38.20
N LEU A 78 60.74 24.22 -38.77
CA LEU A 78 62.08 23.68 -38.62
C LEU A 78 62.82 24.48 -37.56
N LYS A 79 63.15 23.87 -36.43
CA LYS A 79 63.89 24.49 -35.33
C LYS A 79 65.41 24.54 -35.52
N GLY A 80 65.86 23.66 -36.35
CA GLY A 80 67.34 23.64 -36.65
C GLY A 80 67.76 22.45 -37.50
N ILE A 81 69.00 22.57 -37.93
CA ILE A 81 69.70 21.51 -38.67
C ILE A 81 71.07 21.33 -38.04
N ALA A 82 71.55 20.12 -37.98
CA ALA A 82 72.87 19.78 -37.56
C ALA A 82 73.52 18.77 -38.50
N VAL A 83 74.84 18.92 -38.70
CA VAL A 83 75.59 17.92 -39.43
C VAL A 83 76.67 17.42 -38.45
N PHE A 84 76.78 16.12 -38.33
CA PHE A 84 77.67 15.43 -37.40
C PHE A 84 78.64 14.57 -38.18
N ASP A 85 79.87 14.42 -37.59
CA ASP A 85 80.88 13.49 -38.04
C ASP A 85 80.47 12.01 -37.75
N LYS A 86 81.34 11.05 -38.11
CA LYS A 86 81.07 9.60 -37.86
C LYS A 86 81.05 9.29 -36.33
N GLN A 87 81.63 10.11 -35.50
CA GLN A 87 81.70 9.98 -34.03
C GLN A 87 80.53 10.67 -33.34
N GLY A 88 79.71 11.42 -34.06
CA GLY A 88 78.56 12.14 -33.50
C GLY A 88 78.87 13.52 -32.99
N ASN A 89 80.06 14.05 -33.31
CA ASN A 89 80.41 15.40 -32.97
C ASN A 89 79.90 16.38 -34.04
N ALA A 90 79.43 17.54 -33.65
CA ALA A 90 78.86 18.49 -34.60
C ALA A 90 79.90 19.18 -35.45
N LEU A 91 79.88 18.95 -36.78
CA LEU A 91 80.64 19.72 -37.74
C LEU A 91 80.05 21.11 -37.94
N THR A 92 78.74 21.20 -37.92
CA THR A 92 77.97 22.46 -37.93
C THR A 92 76.60 22.25 -37.32
N LEU A 93 76.06 23.28 -36.70
CA LEU A 93 74.86 23.27 -35.91
C LEU A 93 74.17 24.63 -35.92
N THR A 94 72.84 24.71 -36.12
CA THR A 94 72.11 25.95 -36.00
C THR A 94 72.32 26.61 -34.66
N ALA A 95 72.66 27.90 -34.61
CA ALA A 95 73.15 28.63 -33.44
C ALA A 95 72.41 28.41 -32.16
N HIS A 96 71.12 28.44 -32.17
CA HIS A 96 70.28 28.33 -30.96
C HIS A 96 70.21 26.88 -30.37
N LEU A 97 70.63 25.88 -31.11
CA LEU A 97 70.71 24.49 -30.63
C LEU A 97 72.01 24.11 -29.99
N ARG A 98 73.08 24.96 -30.16
CA ARG A 98 74.43 24.67 -29.65
C ARG A 98 74.52 24.46 -28.14
N SER A 99 73.67 25.15 -27.36
CA SER A 99 73.67 25.01 -25.88
C SER A 99 72.72 23.87 -25.41
N GLN A 100 71.95 23.26 -26.30
CA GLN A 100 70.93 22.33 -25.94
C GLN A 100 71.19 20.86 -26.36
N ILE A 101 72.21 20.69 -27.25
CA ILE A 101 72.50 19.35 -27.77
C ILE A 101 73.78 18.83 -27.16
N THR A 102 73.74 17.68 -26.50
CA THR A 102 74.89 17.00 -25.89
C THR A 102 75.71 16.32 -27.02
N GLN A 103 77.00 16.43 -26.94
CA GLN A 103 77.93 15.78 -27.91
C GLN A 103 78.78 14.72 -27.18
N PRO A 104 79.03 13.59 -27.81
CA PRO A 104 78.48 13.13 -29.14
C PRO A 104 77.00 12.92 -29.14
N PHE A 105 76.28 13.22 -30.25
CA PHE A 105 74.87 13.10 -30.37
C PHE A 105 74.43 11.63 -30.67
N PRO A 106 73.78 10.93 -29.72
CA PRO A 106 73.57 9.47 -29.82
C PRO A 106 72.86 9.02 -31.06
N GLN A 107 71.80 9.78 -31.52
CA GLN A 107 70.99 9.41 -32.69
C GLN A 107 71.85 9.53 -33.98
N ALA A 108 72.81 10.44 -34.07
CA ALA A 108 73.71 10.55 -35.21
C ALA A 108 74.66 9.37 -35.22
N VAL A 109 75.20 8.99 -34.06
CA VAL A 109 76.07 7.80 -33.94
C VAL A 109 75.37 6.54 -34.34
N ASN A 110 74.14 6.37 -33.83
CA ASN A 110 73.27 5.18 -34.16
C ASN A 110 72.95 5.13 -35.67
N SER A 111 72.58 6.25 -36.28
CA SER A 111 72.20 6.32 -37.71
C SER A 111 73.42 5.96 -38.61
N VAL A 112 74.60 6.41 -38.22
CA VAL A 112 75.85 6.07 -38.91
C VAL A 112 76.20 4.59 -38.70
N ALA A 113 76.16 4.09 -37.46
CA ALA A 113 76.47 2.70 -37.13
C ALA A 113 75.53 1.65 -37.78
N GLU A 114 74.22 1.94 -37.79
CA GLU A 114 73.19 1.06 -38.33
C GLU A 114 72.92 1.29 -39.83
N ASN A 115 73.58 2.27 -40.41
CA ASN A 115 73.40 2.67 -41.79
C ASN A 115 71.94 2.85 -42.22
N ARG A 116 71.13 3.47 -41.35
CA ARG A 116 69.71 3.73 -41.61
C ARG A 116 69.31 5.10 -41.06
N SER A 117 68.24 5.64 -41.65
CA SER A 117 67.64 6.85 -41.16
C SER A 117 66.85 6.54 -39.86
N ILE A 118 66.86 7.47 -38.90
CA ILE A 118 66.21 7.34 -37.59
C ILE A 118 65.31 8.56 -37.36
N GLY A 119 64.01 8.30 -37.24
CA GLY A 119 63.01 9.30 -36.84
C GLY A 119 62.52 9.05 -35.41
N SER A 120 62.60 10.04 -34.56
CA SER A 120 62.14 9.91 -33.17
C SER A 120 61.67 11.25 -32.54
N PHE A 121 60.71 11.15 -31.62
CA PHE A 121 60.33 12.28 -30.80
C PHE A 121 61.27 12.36 -29.57
N MET A 122 61.88 13.48 -29.39
CA MET A 122 62.82 13.73 -28.27
C MET A 122 62.57 15.07 -27.64
N THR A 123 62.84 15.21 -26.34
CA THR A 123 62.81 16.48 -25.64
C THR A 123 64.22 17.05 -25.62
N ILE A 124 64.40 18.24 -26.20
CA ILE A 124 65.66 18.97 -26.21
C ILE A 124 65.47 20.28 -25.47
N GLY A 125 66.15 20.47 -24.35
CA GLY A 125 65.88 21.56 -23.42
C GLY A 125 64.43 21.37 -22.84
N GLU A 126 63.57 22.35 -22.95
CA GLU A 126 62.18 22.30 -22.50
C GLU A 126 61.17 21.98 -23.64
N GLN A 127 61.68 21.80 -24.86
CA GLN A 127 60.79 21.65 -26.05
C GLN A 127 60.82 20.20 -26.57
N LYS A 128 59.64 19.67 -26.82
CA LYS A 128 59.50 18.40 -27.49
C LYS A 128 59.61 18.61 -29.00
N MET A 129 60.53 17.91 -29.63
CA MET A 129 60.85 18.02 -31.08
C MET A 129 60.80 16.66 -31.74
N TYR A 130 60.49 16.63 -33.01
CA TYR A 130 60.68 15.45 -33.85
C TYR A 130 62.03 15.57 -34.57
N ILE A 131 62.90 14.62 -34.34
CA ILE A 131 64.22 14.55 -34.89
C ILE A 131 64.24 13.50 -35.97
N TYR A 132 64.77 13.89 -37.12
CA TYR A 132 65.03 12.91 -38.21
C TYR A 132 66.51 12.99 -38.58
N VAL A 133 67.16 11.85 -38.51
CA VAL A 133 68.61 11.69 -38.76
C VAL A 133 68.80 10.79 -39.99
N ILE A 134 69.59 11.21 -40.94
CA ILE A 134 69.97 10.40 -42.12
C ILE A 134 71.49 10.33 -42.23
N PRO A 135 72.09 9.18 -42.60
CA PRO A 135 73.46 9.05 -42.89
C PRO A 135 73.80 9.85 -44.16
N ILE A 136 74.99 10.51 -44.24
CA ILE A 136 75.47 11.22 -45.40
C ILE A 136 76.55 10.38 -46.07
N TYR A 137 76.46 10.14 -47.37
CA TYR A 137 77.40 9.34 -48.11
C TYR A 137 78.32 10.19 -48.95
N SER A 138 79.62 9.78 -49.05
CA SER A 138 80.58 10.35 -49.92
C SER A 138 80.41 9.82 -51.38
N GLU A 139 81.04 10.41 -52.37
CA GLU A 139 81.05 9.92 -53.76
C GLU A 139 81.46 8.44 -53.91
N ASN A 140 82.27 7.96 -52.97
CA ASN A 140 82.69 6.55 -52.92
C ASN A 140 81.70 5.61 -52.19
N ALA A 141 80.48 6.07 -51.91
CA ALA A 141 79.46 5.36 -51.16
C ALA A 141 79.88 5.01 -49.70
N GLU A 142 80.91 5.58 -49.15
CA GLU A 142 81.24 5.49 -47.73
C GLU A 142 80.46 6.55 -46.89
N ILE A 143 80.04 6.20 -45.69
CA ILE A 143 79.36 7.14 -44.79
C ILE A 143 80.31 8.25 -44.38
N ALA A 144 80.03 9.52 -44.63
CA ALA A 144 80.84 10.69 -44.27
C ALA A 144 80.40 11.28 -42.94
N GLY A 145 79.20 11.06 -42.47
CA GLY A 145 78.60 11.60 -41.25
C GLY A 145 77.10 11.44 -41.21
N ALA A 146 76.40 12.28 -40.41
CA ALA A 146 74.91 12.26 -40.35
C ALA A 146 74.36 13.68 -40.42
N LEU A 147 73.23 13.81 -41.11
CA LEU A 147 72.40 15.02 -41.14
C LEU A 147 71.23 14.86 -40.22
N THR A 148 70.95 15.81 -39.37
CA THR A 148 69.85 15.83 -38.43
C THR A 148 68.99 17.05 -38.66
N THR A 149 67.66 16.86 -38.77
CA THR A 149 66.68 17.93 -38.80
C THR A 149 65.88 17.95 -37.48
N PHE A 150 65.67 19.11 -36.88
CA PHE A 150 64.93 19.31 -35.64
C PHE A 150 63.65 20.04 -35.97
N ASN A 151 62.48 19.36 -35.81
CA ASN A 151 61.19 19.90 -36.21
C ASN A 151 60.36 20.22 -34.97
N ASP A 152 59.67 21.36 -35.02
CA ASP A 152 58.76 21.81 -33.95
C ASP A 152 57.51 20.95 -33.91
N THR A 153 57.14 20.47 -32.72
CA THR A 153 55.91 19.72 -32.45
C THR A 153 54.84 20.50 -31.71
N SER A 154 55.11 21.76 -31.35
CA SER A 154 54.21 22.57 -30.50
C SER A 154 52.84 22.78 -31.14
N TYR A 155 52.79 22.89 -32.46
CA TYR A 155 51.52 23.05 -33.20
C TYR A 155 50.62 21.81 -33.10
N ILE A 156 51.14 20.64 -32.89
CA ILE A 156 50.36 19.40 -32.70
C ILE A 156 49.56 19.54 -31.40
N ASN A 157 50.21 19.93 -30.31
CA ASN A 157 49.56 20.11 -29.02
C ASN A 157 48.50 21.24 -29.08
N THR A 158 48.81 22.33 -29.78
CA THR A 158 47.85 23.42 -29.97
C THR A 158 46.62 22.96 -30.71
N ARG A 159 46.81 22.20 -31.81
CA ARG A 159 45.70 21.67 -32.60
C ARG A 159 44.85 20.66 -31.83
N LEU A 160 45.46 19.77 -31.06
CA LEU A 160 44.74 18.83 -30.21
C LEU A 160 43.93 19.57 -29.12
N ARG A 161 44.46 20.67 -28.56
CA ARG A 161 43.72 21.50 -27.58
C ARG A 161 42.50 22.20 -28.21
N GLU A 162 42.62 22.67 -29.43
CA GLU A 162 41.48 23.23 -30.18
C GLU A 162 40.40 22.20 -30.38
N ILE A 163 40.73 20.99 -30.80
CA ILE A 163 39.78 19.88 -30.99
C ILE A 163 39.02 19.56 -29.66
N TRP A 164 39.74 19.54 -28.55
CA TRP A 164 39.12 19.37 -27.25
C TRP A 164 38.16 20.49 -26.89
N LYS A 165 38.53 21.75 -27.14
CA LYS A 165 37.64 22.91 -26.90
C LYS A 165 36.37 22.83 -27.72
N ASP A 166 36.49 22.52 -29.00
CA ASP A 166 35.35 22.41 -29.92
C ASP A 166 34.40 21.27 -29.51
N ASN A 167 34.96 20.14 -29.09
CA ASN A 167 34.15 19.00 -28.63
C ASN A 167 33.46 19.27 -27.29
N VAL A 168 34.08 19.99 -26.37
CA VAL A 168 33.47 20.46 -25.13
C VAL A 168 32.28 21.40 -25.43
N LEU A 169 32.51 22.36 -26.35
CA LEU A 169 31.39 23.25 -26.76
C LEU A 169 30.24 22.49 -27.40
N ARG A 170 30.52 21.53 -28.26
CA ARG A 170 29.52 20.64 -28.86
C ARG A 170 28.76 19.84 -27.82
N PHE A 171 29.44 19.32 -26.80
CA PHE A 171 28.81 18.60 -25.68
C PHE A 171 27.78 19.49 -24.97
N PHE A 172 28.14 20.73 -24.60
CA PHE A 172 27.22 21.63 -23.94
C PHE A 172 26.03 22.00 -24.82
N THR A 173 26.26 22.24 -26.11
CA THR A 173 25.19 22.59 -27.05
C THR A 173 24.21 21.42 -27.23
N LEU A 174 24.71 20.22 -27.46
CA LEU A 174 23.88 19.02 -27.59
C LEU A 174 23.13 18.69 -26.30
N SER A 175 23.80 18.81 -25.13
CA SER A 175 23.16 18.60 -23.84
C SER A 175 22.02 19.58 -23.59
N LEU A 176 22.21 20.87 -23.88
CA LEU A 176 21.18 21.88 -23.76
C LEU A 176 19.97 21.54 -24.66
N LEU A 177 20.23 21.12 -25.89
CA LEU A 177 19.19 20.79 -26.87
C LEU A 177 18.41 19.54 -26.42
N VAL A 178 19.08 18.54 -25.86
CA VAL A 178 18.45 17.33 -25.26
C VAL A 178 17.58 17.71 -24.07
N VAL A 179 18.08 18.57 -23.17
CA VAL A 179 17.30 19.04 -22.01
C VAL A 179 16.04 19.76 -22.46
N LEU A 180 16.15 20.73 -23.38
CA LEU A 180 15.02 21.50 -23.88
C LEU A 180 13.99 20.61 -24.59
N SER A 181 14.45 19.73 -25.48
CA SER A 181 13.56 18.81 -26.21
C SER A 181 12.85 17.83 -25.24
N THR A 182 13.55 17.30 -24.25
CA THR A 182 12.96 16.39 -23.26
C THR A 182 11.90 17.10 -22.41
N ILE A 183 12.18 18.34 -21.96
CA ILE A 183 11.19 19.14 -21.21
C ILE A 183 9.95 19.42 -22.09
N LEU A 184 10.13 19.78 -23.35
CA LEU A 184 9.05 20.03 -24.28
C LEU A 184 8.19 18.77 -24.52
N VAL A 185 8.84 17.65 -24.81
CA VAL A 185 8.14 16.38 -25.05
C VAL A 185 7.38 15.93 -23.80
N VAL A 186 8.01 15.94 -22.62
CA VAL A 186 7.34 15.52 -21.36
C VAL A 186 6.19 16.48 -21.03
N ARG A 187 6.36 17.76 -21.22
CA ARG A 187 5.29 18.73 -20.96
C ARG A 187 4.10 18.56 -21.93
N TRP A 188 4.37 18.30 -23.19
CA TRP A 188 3.33 18.18 -24.23
C TRP A 188 2.66 16.81 -24.24
N SER A 189 3.43 15.72 -24.08
CA SER A 189 2.93 14.36 -24.21
C SER A 189 2.42 13.74 -22.92
N ILE A 190 2.88 14.22 -21.76
CA ILE A 190 2.57 13.58 -20.48
C ILE A 190 1.93 14.55 -19.48
N THR A 191 2.63 15.65 -19.13
CA THR A 191 2.18 16.51 -18.00
C THR A 191 0.96 17.33 -18.36
N GLY A 192 0.89 17.84 -19.57
CA GLY A 192 -0.25 18.62 -20.06
C GLY A 192 -1.56 17.83 -20.14
N PRO A 193 -1.57 16.65 -20.79
CA PRO A 193 -2.74 15.78 -20.82
C PRO A 193 -3.18 15.27 -19.45
N ILE A 194 -2.23 14.90 -18.56
CA ILE A 194 -2.56 14.45 -17.19
C ILE A 194 -3.17 15.61 -16.37
N ALA A 195 -2.64 16.83 -16.49
CA ALA A 195 -3.21 17.98 -15.80
C ALA A 195 -4.65 18.27 -16.25
N ARG A 196 -4.90 18.22 -17.57
CA ARG A 196 -6.26 18.38 -18.13
C ARG A 196 -7.20 17.27 -17.72
N LEU A 197 -6.70 16.02 -17.63
CA LEU A 197 -7.48 14.89 -17.12
C LEU A 197 -7.86 15.09 -15.65
N ALA A 198 -6.93 15.55 -14.83
CA ALA A 198 -7.17 15.82 -13.42
C ALA A 198 -8.16 16.98 -13.21
N GLU A 199 -8.09 18.01 -14.04
CA GLU A 199 -9.02 19.15 -14.02
C GLU A 199 -10.42 18.72 -14.46
N TRP A 200 -10.52 17.97 -15.56
CA TRP A 200 -11.79 17.38 -16.01
C TRP A 200 -12.40 16.44 -14.94
N MET A 201 -11.60 15.61 -14.24
CA MET A 201 -12.08 14.77 -13.14
C MET A 201 -12.58 15.60 -11.95
N ARG A 202 -11.95 16.76 -11.66
CA ARG A 202 -12.44 17.67 -10.61
C ARG A 202 -13.78 18.29 -10.99
N GLU A 203 -13.89 18.81 -12.21
CA GLU A 203 -15.14 19.38 -12.74
C GLU A 203 -16.24 18.32 -12.78
N PHE A 204 -15.95 17.11 -13.26
CA PHE A 204 -16.91 16.00 -13.29
C PHE A 204 -17.39 15.62 -11.88
N ARG A 205 -16.52 15.70 -10.87
CA ARG A 205 -16.88 15.39 -9.47
C ARG A 205 -17.75 16.49 -8.84
N THR A 206 -17.61 17.74 -9.27
CA THR A 206 -18.32 18.90 -8.69
C THR A 206 -19.54 19.34 -9.49
N SER A 207 -19.66 18.94 -10.75
CA SER A 207 -20.82 19.29 -11.58
C SER A 207 -22.07 18.53 -11.18
N LYS A 208 -23.19 19.25 -11.00
CA LYS A 208 -24.52 18.73 -10.74
C LYS A 208 -25.32 18.41 -12.01
N GLU A 209 -24.75 18.64 -13.19
CA GLU A 209 -25.43 18.40 -14.47
C GLU A 209 -25.26 16.93 -14.90
N GLU A 210 -26.38 16.29 -15.18
CA GLU A 210 -26.46 14.95 -15.80
C GLU A 210 -25.90 15.00 -17.22
N ARG A 211 -24.69 14.52 -17.43
CA ARG A 211 -24.16 14.24 -18.77
C ARG A 211 -24.27 12.73 -19.01
N GLU A 212 -25.25 12.35 -19.81
CA GLU A 212 -25.51 10.96 -20.22
C GLU A 212 -24.29 10.26 -20.85
N ASN A 213 -23.35 10.99 -21.41
CA ASN A 213 -22.10 10.46 -21.96
C ASN A 213 -20.92 11.40 -21.63
N PRO A 214 -20.15 11.11 -20.58
CA PRO A 214 -18.97 11.90 -20.26
C PRO A 214 -17.84 11.62 -21.27
N VAL A 215 -17.66 12.53 -22.23
CA VAL A 215 -16.54 12.46 -23.19
C VAL A 215 -15.34 13.18 -22.60
N VAL A 216 -14.23 12.45 -22.45
CA VAL A 216 -12.95 13.04 -22.01
C VAL A 216 -12.37 13.88 -23.16
N PRO A 217 -12.15 15.20 -23.00
CA PRO A 217 -11.73 16.09 -24.08
C PRO A 217 -10.23 16.03 -24.39
N ILE A 218 -9.64 14.84 -24.42
CA ILE A 218 -8.20 14.66 -24.62
C ILE A 218 -7.98 13.67 -25.76
N ARG A 219 -7.26 14.10 -26.80
CA ARG A 219 -6.79 13.26 -27.91
C ARG A 219 -5.29 13.00 -27.74
N GLY A 220 -4.85 11.75 -27.75
CA GLY A 220 -3.43 11.38 -27.72
C GLY A 220 -3.24 9.88 -27.60
N ASP A 221 -2.45 9.28 -28.50
CA ASP A 221 -2.27 7.84 -28.62
C ASP A 221 -1.64 7.18 -27.39
N ILE A 222 -0.77 7.87 -26.66
CA ILE A 222 -0.01 7.30 -25.53
C ILE A 222 -0.90 7.10 -24.29
N LEU A 223 -1.93 7.90 -24.10
CA LEU A 223 -2.81 7.86 -22.92
C LEU A 223 -4.18 7.23 -23.23
N THR A 224 -4.39 6.71 -24.42
CA THR A 224 -5.67 6.09 -24.83
C THR A 224 -6.14 4.99 -23.87
N PRO A 225 -5.29 4.06 -23.36
CA PRO A 225 -5.73 3.07 -22.38
C PRO A 225 -6.19 3.71 -21.06
N LEU A 226 -5.47 4.73 -20.59
CA LEU A 226 -5.83 5.43 -19.35
C LEU A 226 -7.12 6.24 -19.53
N ILE A 227 -7.31 6.86 -20.69
CA ILE A 227 -8.52 7.64 -21.03
C ILE A 227 -9.73 6.71 -21.11
N SER A 228 -9.59 5.51 -21.69
CA SER A 228 -10.68 4.52 -21.75
C SER A 228 -11.09 4.06 -20.35
N GLU A 229 -10.12 3.75 -19.48
CA GLU A 229 -10.36 3.36 -18.08
C GLU A 229 -11.05 4.48 -17.27
N VAL A 230 -10.55 5.73 -17.42
CA VAL A 230 -11.15 6.89 -16.74
C VAL A 230 -12.55 7.19 -17.27
N THR A 231 -12.80 7.00 -18.57
CA THR A 231 -14.13 7.18 -19.17
C THR A 231 -15.10 6.11 -18.67
N GLN A 232 -14.63 4.86 -18.54
CA GLN A 232 -15.40 3.75 -17.99
C GLN A 232 -15.73 3.96 -16.52
N LEU A 233 -14.75 4.42 -15.73
CA LEU A 233 -14.94 4.83 -14.34
C LEU A 233 -15.93 6.01 -14.20
N ALA A 234 -15.85 7.01 -15.07
CA ALA A 234 -16.77 8.14 -15.06
C ALA A 234 -18.19 7.69 -15.43
N LYS A 235 -18.33 6.78 -16.38
CA LYS A 235 -19.62 6.20 -16.77
C LYS A 235 -20.21 5.33 -15.66
N SER A 236 -19.41 4.50 -14.99
CA SER A 236 -19.84 3.71 -13.84
C SER A 236 -20.24 4.59 -12.65
N LEU A 237 -19.52 5.69 -12.41
CA LEU A 237 -19.86 6.69 -11.39
C LEU A 237 -21.15 7.47 -11.73
N SER A 238 -21.38 7.80 -12.99
CA SER A 238 -22.62 8.47 -13.40
C SER A 238 -23.81 7.53 -13.29
N MET A 239 -23.68 6.26 -13.69
CA MET A 239 -24.70 5.23 -13.49
C MET A 239 -24.96 4.94 -12.01
N ALA A 240 -23.92 4.88 -11.18
CA ALA A 240 -24.05 4.71 -9.73
C ALA A 240 -24.74 5.93 -9.08
N ARG A 241 -24.47 7.16 -9.57
CA ARG A 241 -25.17 8.38 -9.13
C ARG A 241 -26.62 8.39 -9.59
N ALA A 242 -26.90 8.09 -10.86
CA ALA A 242 -28.26 8.02 -11.40
C ALA A 242 -29.08 6.94 -10.65
N LYS A 243 -28.47 5.80 -10.37
CA LYS A 243 -29.09 4.73 -9.57
C LYS A 243 -29.30 5.15 -8.11
N ALA A 244 -28.33 5.90 -7.54
CA ALA A 244 -28.46 6.48 -6.19
C ALA A 244 -29.49 7.61 -6.15
N GLU A 245 -29.65 8.41 -7.21
CA GLU A 245 -30.67 9.46 -7.30
C GLU A 245 -32.06 8.89 -7.60
N GLU A 246 -32.15 7.82 -8.37
CA GLU A 246 -33.40 7.05 -8.54
C GLU A 246 -33.78 6.35 -7.23
N GLU A 247 -32.81 5.81 -6.50
CA GLU A 247 -32.95 5.32 -5.13
C GLU A 247 -33.33 6.45 -4.16
N VAL A 248 -32.79 7.68 -4.32
CA VAL A 248 -33.18 8.88 -3.56
C VAL A 248 -34.58 9.37 -3.94
N ARG A 249 -34.97 9.30 -5.23
CA ARG A 249 -36.36 9.61 -5.65
C ARG A 249 -37.37 8.58 -5.21
N SER A 250 -37.01 7.31 -5.17
CA SER A 250 -37.86 6.28 -4.53
C SER A 250 -37.88 6.44 -3.00
N ARG A 251 -36.79 7.05 -2.41
CA ARG A 251 -36.68 7.41 -0.98
C ARG A 251 -37.56 8.59 -0.58
N SER A 252 -37.88 9.53 -1.47
CA SER A 252 -38.76 10.66 -1.15
C SER A 252 -40.21 10.26 -0.87
N LYS A 253 -40.54 8.97 -1.01
CA LYS A 253 -41.78 8.37 -0.55
C LYS A 253 -41.71 7.61 0.77
N SER A 254 -40.52 7.46 1.39
CA SER A 254 -40.36 6.83 2.71
C SER A 254 -39.21 7.50 3.49
N ASP A 255 -39.45 8.73 3.90
CA ASP A 255 -38.57 9.52 4.81
C ASP A 255 -38.66 9.06 6.28
N SER A 256 -39.07 7.82 6.55
CA SER A 256 -39.05 7.29 7.90
C SER A 256 -37.79 6.44 8.15
N VAL A 257 -37.12 6.73 9.28
CA VAL A 257 -36.08 5.87 9.84
C VAL A 257 -36.65 4.46 9.97
N TRP A 258 -35.92 3.46 9.45
CA TRP A 258 -36.36 2.07 9.57
C TRP A 258 -36.44 1.64 11.03
N THR A 259 -37.59 1.07 11.39
CA THR A 259 -37.87 0.55 12.74
C THR A 259 -38.10 -0.95 12.68
N ALA A 260 -38.24 -1.59 13.82
CA ALA A 260 -38.66 -3.00 13.91
C ALA A 260 -40.00 -3.25 13.16
N ASP A 261 -40.98 -2.33 13.32
CA ASP A 261 -42.28 -2.44 12.67
C ASP A 261 -42.17 -2.29 11.14
N SER A 262 -41.32 -1.34 10.66
CA SER A 262 -41.07 -1.16 9.22
C SER A 262 -40.42 -2.40 8.61
N LEU A 263 -39.48 -3.03 9.31
CA LEU A 263 -38.87 -4.28 8.85
C LEU A 263 -39.90 -5.40 8.82
N LYS A 264 -40.78 -5.51 9.83
CA LYS A 264 -41.81 -6.53 9.91
C LYS A 264 -42.82 -6.45 8.74
N GLU A 265 -43.26 -5.23 8.42
CA GLU A 265 -44.15 -5.00 7.25
C GLU A 265 -43.43 -5.33 5.95
N PHE A 266 -42.18 -4.91 5.80
CA PHE A 266 -41.35 -5.21 4.65
C PHE A 266 -41.15 -6.71 4.47
N MET A 267 -40.81 -7.44 5.54
CA MET A 267 -40.63 -8.90 5.50
C MET A 267 -41.86 -9.67 5.10
N LYS A 268 -43.07 -9.24 5.54
CA LYS A 268 -44.32 -9.86 5.13
C LYS A 268 -44.58 -9.75 3.63
N VAL A 269 -44.19 -8.63 3.02
CA VAL A 269 -44.36 -8.39 1.58
C VAL A 269 -43.28 -9.12 0.80
N GLU A 270 -42.02 -9.10 1.28
CA GLU A 270 -40.86 -9.58 0.56
C GLU A 270 -40.73 -11.12 0.62
N LEU A 271 -41.07 -11.72 1.75
CA LEU A 271 -40.87 -13.15 1.97
C LEU A 271 -42.14 -13.99 1.68
N GLU A 272 -43.33 -13.38 1.50
CA GLU A 272 -44.58 -14.08 1.18
C GLU A 272 -44.78 -15.36 2.04
N ASP A 273 -44.53 -15.29 3.36
CA ASP A 273 -44.56 -16.41 4.33
C ASP A 273 -43.35 -17.38 4.29
N GLN A 274 -42.29 -17.11 3.48
CA GLN A 274 -41.04 -17.91 3.53
C GLN A 274 -40.31 -17.67 4.84
N LYS A 275 -39.73 -18.73 5.41
CA LYS A 275 -38.90 -18.63 6.63
C LYS A 275 -37.48 -18.26 6.32
N LEU A 276 -36.91 -17.43 7.19
CA LEU A 276 -35.47 -17.12 7.18
C LEU A 276 -34.70 -18.11 8.06
N PHE A 277 -33.67 -18.74 7.50
CA PHE A 277 -32.76 -19.62 8.21
C PHE A 277 -31.43 -18.90 8.39
N VAL A 278 -31.07 -18.62 9.64
CA VAL A 278 -29.75 -18.04 9.99
C VAL A 278 -28.83 -19.13 10.52
N VAL A 279 -27.61 -19.18 10.02
CA VAL A 279 -26.60 -20.17 10.48
C VAL A 279 -25.35 -19.44 10.93
N SER A 280 -24.93 -19.66 12.18
CA SER A 280 -23.71 -19.07 12.73
C SER A 280 -22.99 -20.03 13.68
N ASN A 281 -21.69 -19.77 13.94
CA ASN A 281 -20.97 -20.55 14.94
C ASN A 281 -21.51 -20.28 16.35
N ARG A 282 -21.73 -19.00 16.70
CA ARG A 282 -22.13 -18.62 18.08
C ARG A 282 -23.65 -18.51 18.19
N GLU A 283 -24.19 -19.12 19.24
CA GLU A 283 -25.59 -19.01 19.59
C GLU A 283 -25.96 -17.66 20.23
N PRO A 284 -27.21 -17.17 20.05
CA PRO A 284 -27.66 -15.91 20.66
C PRO A 284 -27.97 -16.01 22.15
N TYR A 285 -28.36 -17.17 22.64
CA TYR A 285 -28.71 -17.43 24.03
C TYR A 285 -28.03 -18.70 24.53
N MET A 286 -27.25 -18.60 25.60
CA MET A 286 -26.46 -19.68 26.15
C MET A 286 -26.88 -19.96 27.61
N HIS A 287 -27.15 -21.22 27.94
CA HIS A 287 -27.48 -21.62 29.31
C HIS A 287 -26.23 -22.14 30.01
N VAL A 288 -25.88 -21.46 31.12
CA VAL A 288 -24.68 -21.79 31.90
C VAL A 288 -25.04 -22.12 33.36
N LYS A 289 -24.30 -23.02 33.99
CA LYS A 289 -24.45 -23.35 35.39
C LYS A 289 -23.73 -22.36 36.29
N GLU A 290 -24.48 -21.70 37.14
CA GLU A 290 -23.94 -20.80 38.16
C GLU A 290 -24.22 -21.42 39.56
N GLY A 291 -23.33 -22.30 40.00
CA GLY A 291 -23.52 -23.08 41.19
C GLY A 291 -24.64 -24.12 41.03
N ARG A 292 -25.78 -23.96 41.75
CA ARG A 292 -26.97 -24.81 41.65
C ARG A 292 -28.04 -24.28 40.72
N ALA A 293 -27.88 -23.06 40.24
CA ALA A 293 -28.83 -22.40 39.34
C ALA A 293 -28.33 -22.44 37.92
N THR A 294 -29.27 -22.42 36.97
CA THR A 294 -28.92 -22.23 35.55
C THR A 294 -29.34 -20.79 35.16
N LYS A 295 -28.45 -20.10 34.50
CA LYS A 295 -28.67 -18.75 34.00
C LYS A 295 -28.61 -18.76 32.47
N CYS A 296 -29.55 -18.05 31.86
CA CYS A 296 -29.46 -17.74 30.43
C CYS A 296 -28.66 -16.45 30.26
N ILE A 297 -27.62 -16.49 29.44
CA ILE A 297 -26.79 -15.31 29.14
C ILE A 297 -26.78 -15.07 27.64
N VAL A 298 -26.72 -13.80 27.28
CA VAL A 298 -26.47 -13.36 25.90
C VAL A 298 -24.97 -13.19 25.72
N PRO A 299 -24.31 -14.03 24.90
CA PRO A 299 -22.87 -13.94 24.72
C PRO A 299 -22.45 -12.57 24.15
N ALA A 300 -21.38 -11.99 24.68
CA ALA A 300 -20.85 -10.74 24.18
C ALA A 300 -20.39 -10.89 22.71
N GLY A 301 -20.90 -10.06 21.80
CA GLY A 301 -20.49 -10.03 20.41
C GLY A 301 -21.44 -9.28 19.51
N GLY A 302 -20.88 -8.44 18.64
CA GLY A 302 -21.65 -7.59 17.73
C GLY A 302 -22.60 -8.34 16.80
N LEU A 303 -22.30 -9.60 16.44
CA LEU A 303 -23.15 -10.43 15.59
C LEU A 303 -24.51 -10.69 16.24
N VAL A 304 -24.51 -11.16 17.49
CA VAL A 304 -25.74 -11.47 18.24
C VAL A 304 -26.54 -10.20 18.45
N THR A 305 -25.91 -9.12 18.92
CA THR A 305 -26.55 -7.83 19.16
C THR A 305 -27.21 -7.27 17.89
N ALA A 306 -26.62 -7.52 16.72
CA ALA A 306 -27.13 -7.06 15.44
C ALA A 306 -28.29 -7.93 14.90
N LEU A 307 -28.17 -9.26 14.99
CA LEU A 307 -29.14 -10.17 14.34
C LEU A 307 -30.32 -10.57 15.23
N ASP A 308 -30.17 -10.59 16.56
CA ASP A 308 -31.28 -10.97 17.45
C ASP A 308 -32.53 -10.10 17.26
N PRO A 309 -32.42 -8.76 17.14
CA PRO A 309 -33.58 -7.92 16.83
C PRO A 309 -34.25 -8.26 15.50
N VAL A 310 -33.49 -8.70 14.50
CA VAL A 310 -34.01 -9.10 13.19
C VAL A 310 -34.77 -10.44 13.31
N MET A 311 -34.16 -11.42 13.97
CA MET A 311 -34.77 -12.75 14.14
C MET A 311 -36.07 -12.72 14.97
N ARG A 312 -36.14 -11.83 15.97
CA ARG A 312 -37.39 -11.62 16.73
C ARG A 312 -38.54 -11.15 15.85
N ILE A 313 -38.28 -10.49 14.74
CA ILE A 313 -39.28 -9.98 13.80
C ILE A 313 -39.70 -11.06 12.81
N CYS A 314 -38.73 -11.88 12.33
CA CYS A 314 -38.92 -12.82 11.23
C CYS A 314 -39.52 -14.17 11.66
N ASP A 315 -39.56 -14.49 12.96
CA ASP A 315 -39.92 -15.83 13.50
C ASP A 315 -39.25 -16.99 12.76
N GLY A 316 -37.98 -16.81 12.41
CA GLY A 316 -37.18 -17.78 11.65
C GLY A 316 -36.54 -18.86 12.53
N ILE A 317 -35.58 -19.59 11.95
CA ILE A 317 -34.81 -20.60 12.63
C ILE A 317 -33.33 -20.14 12.66
N TRP A 318 -32.76 -20.06 13.87
CA TRP A 318 -31.33 -19.79 14.03
C TRP A 318 -30.58 -21.08 14.42
N LEU A 319 -29.72 -21.56 13.52
CA LEU A 319 -28.88 -22.74 13.74
C LEU A 319 -27.51 -22.31 14.26
N ALA A 320 -27.09 -22.84 15.41
CA ALA A 320 -25.81 -22.47 16.02
C ALA A 320 -25.23 -23.60 16.89
N HIS A 321 -23.91 -23.52 17.19
CA HIS A 321 -23.27 -24.43 18.13
C HIS A 321 -23.72 -24.11 19.55
N GLY A 322 -24.28 -25.12 20.24
CA GLY A 322 -24.60 -25.07 21.66
C GLY A 322 -23.33 -25.22 22.51
N SER A 323 -22.87 -24.09 23.08
CA SER A 323 -21.60 -23.98 23.80
C SER A 323 -21.75 -23.87 25.33
N GLY A 324 -22.98 -23.64 25.82
CA GLY A 324 -23.29 -23.59 27.24
C GLY A 324 -23.33 -24.98 27.89
N ASP A 325 -22.77 -25.06 29.07
CA ASP A 325 -22.68 -26.33 29.82
C ASP A 325 -24.03 -26.90 30.28
N ALA A 326 -25.10 -26.05 30.28
CA ALA A 326 -26.47 -26.45 30.56
C ALA A 326 -27.37 -26.49 29.31
N ASP A 327 -26.88 -26.14 28.13
CA ASP A 327 -27.70 -26.00 26.91
C ASP A 327 -28.48 -27.26 26.53
N ARG A 328 -27.90 -28.44 26.79
CA ARG A 328 -28.56 -29.74 26.53
C ARG A 328 -29.81 -29.99 27.38
N GLU A 329 -29.91 -29.32 28.52
CA GLU A 329 -31.06 -29.48 29.46
C GLU A 329 -32.25 -28.61 29.02
N PHE A 330 -32.06 -27.67 28.09
CA PHE A 330 -33.04 -26.69 27.66
C PHE A 330 -33.50 -26.85 26.21
N VAL A 331 -33.23 -27.98 25.56
CA VAL A 331 -33.67 -28.27 24.21
C VAL A 331 -34.68 -29.41 24.19
N ASP A 332 -35.53 -29.44 23.17
CA ASP A 332 -36.43 -30.55 22.89
C ASP A 332 -35.70 -31.75 22.24
N ALA A 333 -36.45 -32.79 21.88
CA ALA A 333 -35.94 -34.00 21.22
C ALA A 333 -35.30 -33.72 19.84
N TYR A 334 -35.55 -32.54 19.24
CA TYR A 334 -35.01 -32.10 17.96
C TYR A 334 -33.87 -31.05 18.12
N ASN A 335 -33.36 -30.91 19.33
CA ASN A 335 -32.32 -29.92 19.70
C ASN A 335 -32.75 -28.45 19.54
N LYS A 336 -34.04 -28.17 19.70
CA LYS A 336 -34.65 -26.86 19.53
C LYS A 336 -35.09 -26.24 20.84
N VAL A 337 -35.03 -24.91 20.90
CA VAL A 337 -35.59 -24.13 22.00
C VAL A 337 -36.16 -22.82 21.45
N ARG A 338 -37.26 -22.34 22.01
CA ARG A 338 -37.81 -21.02 21.66
C ARG A 338 -37.11 -19.95 22.48
N VAL A 339 -36.64 -18.87 21.82
CA VAL A 339 -35.88 -17.80 22.43
C VAL A 339 -36.42 -16.42 21.99
N PRO A 340 -36.24 -15.33 22.78
CA PRO A 340 -35.61 -15.28 24.15
C PRO A 340 -36.47 -16.04 25.18
N PRO A 341 -35.92 -16.45 26.33
CA PRO A 341 -36.70 -17.18 27.35
C PRO A 341 -37.91 -16.40 27.89
N GLU A 342 -37.77 -15.07 28.05
CA GLU A 342 -38.78 -14.18 28.62
C GLU A 342 -39.91 -13.89 27.61
N GLU A 343 -39.59 -13.81 26.32
CA GLU A 343 -40.54 -13.47 25.24
C GLU A 343 -40.20 -14.29 23.99
N PRO A 344 -40.61 -15.56 23.91
CA PRO A 344 -40.24 -16.46 22.82
C PRO A 344 -40.72 -15.97 21.44
N ALA A 345 -39.75 -15.54 20.59
CA ALA A 345 -40.02 -14.94 19.30
C ALA A 345 -39.58 -15.78 18.09
N TYR A 346 -38.51 -16.60 18.25
CA TYR A 346 -38.00 -17.45 17.17
C TYR A 346 -37.43 -18.75 17.70
N THR A 347 -37.05 -19.67 16.81
CA THR A 347 -36.49 -20.97 17.17
C THR A 347 -34.96 -20.98 17.07
N LEU A 348 -34.27 -21.35 18.16
CA LEU A 348 -32.84 -21.69 18.17
C LEU A 348 -32.69 -23.22 18.06
N LYS A 349 -32.02 -23.69 17.01
CA LYS A 349 -31.59 -25.10 16.87
C LYS A 349 -30.09 -25.21 17.17
N ARG A 350 -29.73 -26.12 18.05
CA ARG A 350 -28.36 -26.32 18.50
C ARG A 350 -27.67 -27.47 17.80
N VAL A 351 -26.45 -27.25 17.34
CA VAL A 351 -25.52 -28.26 16.82
C VAL A 351 -24.52 -28.59 17.91
N TRP A 352 -24.29 -29.87 18.17
CA TRP A 352 -23.41 -30.32 19.22
C TRP A 352 -22.06 -30.74 18.65
N LEU A 353 -20.99 -30.10 19.10
CA LEU A 353 -19.62 -30.43 18.73
C LEU A 353 -18.93 -31.17 19.91
N THR A 354 -18.02 -32.07 19.57
CA THR A 354 -17.08 -32.63 20.58
C THR A 354 -16.01 -31.59 20.88
N LYS A 355 -15.33 -31.74 22.03
CA LYS A 355 -14.23 -30.85 22.40
C LYS A 355 -13.12 -30.84 21.36
N GLU A 356 -12.77 -32.00 20.81
CA GLU A 356 -11.79 -32.13 19.73
C GLU A 356 -12.21 -31.37 18.46
N GLN A 357 -13.49 -31.45 18.09
CA GLN A 357 -14.03 -30.71 16.94
C GLN A 357 -14.01 -29.20 17.19
N GLU A 358 -14.41 -28.74 18.37
CA GLU A 358 -14.33 -27.33 18.75
C GLU A 358 -12.89 -26.84 18.75
N ASP A 359 -11.96 -27.58 19.34
CA ASP A 359 -10.55 -27.21 19.39
C ASP A 359 -9.93 -27.08 17.98
N GLY A 360 -10.15 -28.04 17.09
CA GLY A 360 -9.61 -27.99 15.73
C GLY A 360 -10.32 -26.98 14.84
N TYR A 361 -11.66 -26.95 14.86
CA TYR A 361 -12.46 -26.07 14.01
C TYR A 361 -12.41 -24.60 14.44
N TYR A 362 -12.76 -24.33 15.72
CA TYR A 362 -12.90 -22.97 16.22
C TYR A 362 -11.57 -22.37 16.64
N TYR A 363 -10.87 -23.01 17.58
CA TYR A 363 -9.60 -22.46 18.08
C TYR A 363 -8.48 -22.61 17.06
N GLY A 364 -8.33 -23.79 16.44
CA GLY A 364 -7.28 -24.06 15.46
C GLY A 364 -7.51 -23.34 14.13
N PHE A 365 -8.28 -23.94 13.24
CA PHE A 365 -8.39 -23.44 11.86
C PHE A 365 -8.97 -22.04 11.77
N SER A 366 -10.06 -21.76 12.48
CA SER A 366 -10.72 -20.45 12.42
C SER A 366 -9.90 -19.35 13.07
N ASN A 367 -9.39 -19.54 14.30
CA ASN A 367 -8.83 -18.46 15.12
C ASN A 367 -7.30 -18.41 15.16
N GLU A 368 -6.58 -19.51 14.94
CA GLU A 368 -5.14 -19.51 14.71
C GLU A 368 -4.77 -19.46 13.22
N GLY A 369 -5.68 -19.85 12.30
CA GLY A 369 -5.46 -19.83 10.85
C GLY A 369 -6.09 -18.61 10.16
N ILE A 370 -7.42 -18.62 9.96
CA ILE A 370 -8.13 -17.63 9.14
C ILE A 370 -8.16 -16.23 9.77
N TRP A 371 -8.36 -16.13 11.08
CA TRP A 371 -8.42 -14.86 11.78
C TRP A 371 -7.15 -14.00 11.58
N PRO A 372 -5.92 -14.48 11.89
CA PRO A 372 -4.71 -13.70 11.66
C PRO A 372 -4.40 -13.50 10.16
N LEU A 373 -4.77 -14.47 9.29
CA LEU A 373 -4.62 -14.35 7.85
C LEU A 373 -5.38 -13.14 7.28
N CYS A 374 -6.63 -12.95 7.73
CA CYS A 374 -7.51 -11.93 7.20
C CYS A 374 -7.28 -10.54 7.80
N HIS A 375 -6.81 -10.45 9.04
CA HIS A 375 -6.61 -9.17 9.72
C HIS A 375 -5.28 -8.47 9.40
N ILE A 376 -4.30 -9.14 8.81
CA ILE A 376 -2.99 -8.56 8.39
C ILE A 376 -2.31 -7.75 9.52
N THR A 377 -2.40 -8.21 10.75
CA THR A 377 -1.76 -7.56 11.92
C THR A 377 -0.36 -8.11 12.22
N HIS A 378 0.29 -8.70 11.20
CA HIS A 378 1.60 -9.34 11.28
C HIS A 378 1.69 -10.51 12.28
N THR A 379 0.55 -10.99 12.77
CA THR A 379 0.47 -12.26 13.50
C THR A 379 0.49 -13.39 12.49
N ARG A 380 1.45 -14.31 12.65
CA ARG A 380 1.63 -15.41 11.69
C ARG A 380 0.50 -16.42 11.80
N PRO A 381 -0.26 -16.71 10.73
CA PRO A 381 -1.27 -17.77 10.72
C PRO A 381 -0.64 -19.15 10.94
N ILE A 382 -1.37 -20.03 11.62
CA ILE A 382 -0.98 -21.42 11.85
C ILE A 382 -2.00 -22.31 11.16
N PHE A 383 -1.51 -23.18 10.28
CA PHE A 383 -2.34 -24.13 9.52
C PHE A 383 -1.88 -25.56 9.84
N ARG A 384 -2.80 -26.39 10.40
CA ARG A 384 -2.58 -27.80 10.68
C ARG A 384 -3.62 -28.61 9.90
N LEU A 385 -3.23 -29.77 9.41
CA LEU A 385 -4.13 -30.65 8.64
C LEU A 385 -5.29 -31.16 9.50
N GLU A 386 -5.01 -31.46 10.76
CA GLU A 386 -6.00 -31.95 11.72
C GLU A 386 -7.10 -30.89 11.96
N ASP A 387 -6.72 -29.63 12.09
CA ASP A 387 -7.65 -28.50 12.26
C ASP A 387 -8.51 -28.31 11.02
N TRP A 388 -7.91 -28.46 9.83
CA TRP A 388 -8.65 -28.40 8.57
C TRP A 388 -9.67 -29.52 8.43
N ILE A 389 -9.32 -30.76 8.80
CA ILE A 389 -10.25 -31.90 8.80
C ILE A 389 -11.41 -31.64 9.77
N CYS A 390 -11.15 -31.09 10.96
CA CYS A 390 -12.21 -30.70 11.89
C CYS A 390 -13.10 -29.61 11.29
N TYR A 391 -12.51 -28.60 10.62
CA TYR A 391 -13.26 -27.55 9.96
C TYR A 391 -14.21 -28.08 8.87
N GLN A 392 -13.74 -29.01 8.04
CA GLN A 392 -14.58 -29.68 7.03
C GLN A 392 -15.75 -30.44 7.68
N LYS A 393 -15.46 -31.30 8.65
CA LYS A 393 -16.48 -32.10 9.36
C LYS A 393 -17.53 -31.24 10.05
N VAL A 394 -17.12 -30.16 10.70
CA VAL A 394 -18.07 -29.27 11.37
C VAL A 394 -18.97 -28.55 10.36
N ASN A 395 -18.43 -28.09 9.21
CA ASN A 395 -19.25 -27.54 8.15
C ASN A 395 -20.25 -28.58 7.59
N GLU A 396 -19.85 -29.84 7.47
CA GLU A 396 -20.75 -30.95 7.09
C GLU A 396 -21.86 -31.15 8.13
N PHE A 397 -21.57 -31.15 9.44
CA PHE A 397 -22.58 -31.27 10.49
C PHE A 397 -23.58 -30.13 10.49
N PHE A 398 -23.11 -28.90 10.27
CA PHE A 398 -24.01 -27.77 10.08
C PHE A 398 -24.90 -27.94 8.85
N ALA A 399 -24.35 -28.44 7.74
CA ALA A 399 -25.13 -28.73 6.54
C ALA A 399 -26.21 -29.81 6.79
N GLU A 400 -25.83 -30.90 7.45
CA GLU A 400 -26.79 -31.99 7.80
C GLU A 400 -27.92 -31.49 8.70
N SER A 401 -27.56 -30.76 9.77
CA SER A 401 -28.51 -30.20 10.70
C SER A 401 -29.47 -29.18 10.05
N LEU A 402 -28.94 -28.38 9.09
CA LEU A 402 -29.77 -27.47 8.32
C LEU A 402 -30.69 -28.21 7.35
N MET A 403 -30.24 -29.27 6.68
CA MET A 403 -31.08 -30.07 5.77
C MET A 403 -32.35 -30.61 6.46
N GLU A 404 -32.22 -31.00 7.75
CA GLU A 404 -33.40 -31.45 8.53
C GLU A 404 -34.50 -30.37 8.60
N GLU A 405 -34.12 -29.09 8.61
CA GLU A 405 -35.04 -27.96 8.74
C GLU A 405 -35.62 -27.49 7.41
N ILE A 406 -34.84 -27.56 6.34
CA ILE A 406 -35.22 -26.98 5.04
C ILE A 406 -35.81 -28.01 4.07
N THR A 407 -35.92 -29.29 4.47
CA THR A 407 -36.36 -30.38 3.58
C THR A 407 -37.76 -30.14 3.00
N MET A 408 -38.70 -29.56 3.79
CA MET A 408 -40.07 -29.31 3.40
C MET A 408 -40.34 -27.90 2.88
N GLU A 409 -39.33 -27.04 2.87
CA GLU A 409 -39.44 -25.65 2.42
C GLU A 409 -39.15 -25.56 0.90
N GLU A 410 -39.91 -24.75 0.17
CA GLU A 410 -39.63 -24.42 -1.24
C GLU A 410 -38.69 -23.21 -1.31
N SER A 411 -37.61 -23.33 -2.09
CA SER A 411 -36.58 -22.27 -2.27
C SER A 411 -36.17 -21.58 -0.97
N PRO A 412 -35.70 -22.35 0.06
CA PRO A 412 -35.43 -21.78 1.39
C PRO A 412 -34.36 -20.68 1.37
N LEU A 413 -34.60 -19.62 2.16
CA LEU A 413 -33.68 -18.50 2.31
C LEU A 413 -32.71 -18.76 3.46
N VAL A 414 -31.43 -18.93 3.15
CA VAL A 414 -30.40 -19.27 4.12
C VAL A 414 -29.37 -18.15 4.20
N LEU A 415 -29.18 -17.59 5.39
CA LEU A 415 -28.20 -16.54 5.69
C LEU A 415 -27.11 -17.09 6.61
N ILE A 416 -25.96 -17.42 6.04
CA ILE A 416 -24.79 -17.94 6.75
C ILE A 416 -23.94 -16.79 7.27
N GLN A 417 -23.44 -16.92 8.49
CA GLN A 417 -22.66 -15.89 9.16
C GLN A 417 -21.21 -16.33 9.38
N ASP A 418 -20.31 -15.52 8.80
CA ASP A 418 -18.89 -15.43 9.13
C ASP A 418 -18.02 -16.59 8.65
N TYR A 419 -16.70 -16.40 8.80
CA TYR A 419 -15.60 -17.22 8.28
C TYR A 419 -15.53 -18.65 8.83
N HIS A 420 -16.28 -18.93 9.86
CA HIS A 420 -16.36 -20.28 10.44
C HIS A 420 -17.03 -21.30 9.50
N LEU A 421 -17.87 -20.84 8.60
CA LEU A 421 -18.74 -21.65 7.78
C LEU A 421 -18.52 -21.45 6.28
N ALA A 422 -17.27 -21.21 5.85
CA ALA A 422 -16.94 -20.90 4.46
C ALA A 422 -17.26 -22.04 3.47
N LEU A 423 -17.32 -23.30 3.91
CA LEU A 423 -17.64 -24.44 3.05
C LEU A 423 -19.14 -24.70 2.95
N LEU A 424 -19.91 -24.17 3.91
CA LEU A 424 -21.34 -24.48 4.04
C LEU A 424 -22.19 -24.06 2.81
N PRO A 425 -21.94 -22.92 2.14
CA PRO A 425 -22.74 -22.56 0.96
C PRO A 425 -22.72 -23.63 -0.12
N LEU A 426 -21.55 -24.15 -0.46
CA LEU A 426 -21.42 -25.23 -1.46
C LEU A 426 -22.11 -26.52 -1.01
N LEU A 427 -21.94 -26.90 0.25
CA LEU A 427 -22.57 -28.12 0.82
C LEU A 427 -24.09 -28.03 0.76
N ILE A 428 -24.68 -26.86 0.95
CA ILE A 428 -26.13 -26.63 0.78
C ILE A 428 -26.51 -26.75 -0.68
N LYS A 429 -25.83 -26.05 -1.59
CA LYS A 429 -26.17 -26.03 -3.02
C LYS A 429 -26.07 -27.41 -3.68
N GLN A 430 -25.15 -28.26 -3.24
CA GLN A 430 -25.02 -29.63 -3.73
C GLN A 430 -26.22 -30.48 -3.37
N ARG A 431 -26.90 -30.22 -2.24
CA ARG A 431 -28.06 -30.99 -1.73
C ARG A 431 -29.41 -30.34 -2.07
N ARG A 432 -29.44 -29.00 -2.11
CA ARG A 432 -30.60 -28.15 -2.39
C ARG A 432 -30.22 -27.03 -3.36
N PRO A 433 -30.16 -27.33 -4.67
CA PRO A 433 -29.84 -26.32 -5.68
C PRO A 433 -30.81 -25.14 -5.72
N ASP A 434 -32.07 -25.39 -5.31
CA ASP A 434 -33.15 -24.41 -5.19
C ASP A 434 -33.05 -23.46 -4.00
N ALA A 435 -32.23 -23.78 -2.99
CA ALA A 435 -32.00 -22.90 -1.85
C ALA A 435 -31.32 -21.59 -2.29
N LYS A 436 -31.83 -20.46 -1.82
CA LYS A 436 -31.16 -19.14 -1.97
C LYS A 436 -30.23 -18.92 -0.78
N VAL A 437 -28.95 -18.89 -1.03
CA VAL A 437 -27.90 -18.89 0.00
C VAL A 437 -27.11 -17.61 -0.02
N ALA A 438 -27.09 -16.89 1.11
CA ALA A 438 -26.15 -15.79 1.35
C ALA A 438 -25.10 -16.20 2.37
N LEU A 439 -23.86 -15.80 2.14
CA LEU A 439 -22.79 -15.83 3.13
C LEU A 439 -22.36 -14.40 3.44
N PHE A 440 -22.44 -14.02 4.71
CA PHE A 440 -21.94 -12.76 5.20
C PHE A 440 -20.61 -12.95 5.93
N TRP A 441 -19.53 -12.37 5.39
CA TRP A 441 -18.18 -12.45 5.94
C TRP A 441 -17.89 -11.21 6.78
N HIS A 442 -17.78 -11.34 8.09
CA HIS A 442 -17.70 -10.20 9.03
C HIS A 442 -16.28 -9.66 9.24
N ILE A 443 -15.26 -10.44 8.95
CA ILE A 443 -13.88 -10.00 9.11
C ILE A 443 -13.33 -9.36 7.82
N PRO A 444 -12.21 -8.64 7.85
CA PRO A 444 -11.60 -8.13 6.64
C PRO A 444 -11.31 -9.24 5.63
N TRP A 445 -11.37 -8.94 4.34
CA TRP A 445 -10.80 -9.81 3.32
C TRP A 445 -9.47 -9.22 2.87
N PRO A 446 -8.34 -9.97 2.98
CA PRO A 446 -7.01 -9.48 2.65
C PRO A 446 -6.78 -9.42 1.15
N ASN A 447 -5.62 -8.88 0.73
CA ASN A 447 -5.19 -8.96 -0.65
C ASN A 447 -4.87 -10.41 -1.08
N PRO A 448 -4.82 -10.72 -2.39
CA PRO A 448 -4.56 -12.06 -2.90
C PRO A 448 -3.24 -12.68 -2.41
N GLU A 449 -2.18 -11.86 -2.25
CA GLU A 449 -0.87 -12.33 -1.79
C GLU A 449 -0.96 -12.89 -0.37
N SER A 450 -1.63 -12.16 0.52
CA SER A 450 -1.83 -12.60 1.91
C SER A 450 -2.70 -13.83 1.99
N PHE A 451 -3.86 -13.84 1.29
CA PHE A 451 -4.75 -15.01 1.31
C PHE A 451 -4.09 -16.24 0.68
N GLY A 452 -3.24 -16.03 -0.31
CA GLY A 452 -2.52 -17.07 -1.05
C GLY A 452 -1.62 -17.98 -0.21
N ILE A 453 -1.26 -17.57 1.03
CA ILE A 453 -0.48 -18.44 1.93
C ILE A 453 -1.31 -19.56 2.56
N CYS A 454 -2.66 -19.48 2.51
CA CYS A 454 -3.53 -20.54 3.02
C CYS A 454 -3.37 -21.80 2.15
N PRO A 455 -3.04 -22.97 2.74
CA PRO A 455 -2.90 -24.21 1.97
C PRO A 455 -4.19 -24.62 1.24
N TRP A 456 -5.35 -24.38 1.86
CA TRP A 456 -6.68 -24.77 1.36
C TRP A 456 -7.45 -23.59 0.79
N ARG A 457 -6.73 -22.58 0.24
CA ARG A 457 -7.32 -21.38 -0.35
C ARG A 457 -8.35 -21.65 -1.45
N GLN A 458 -8.10 -22.68 -2.29
CA GLN A 458 -9.01 -23.04 -3.38
C GLN A 458 -10.29 -23.64 -2.85
N GLU A 459 -10.21 -24.57 -1.91
CA GLU A 459 -11.35 -25.21 -1.28
C GLU A 459 -12.24 -24.21 -0.55
N ILE A 460 -11.63 -23.25 0.17
CA ILE A 460 -12.38 -22.18 0.84
C ILE A 460 -13.09 -21.29 -0.18
N LEU A 461 -12.39 -20.82 -1.22
CA LEU A 461 -12.98 -19.98 -2.27
C LEU A 461 -14.12 -20.71 -3.00
N ILE A 462 -13.93 -21.98 -3.34
CA ILE A 462 -14.95 -22.81 -3.98
C ILE A 462 -16.15 -23.00 -3.05
N GLY A 463 -15.90 -23.22 -1.77
CA GLY A 463 -16.95 -23.32 -0.76
C GLY A 463 -17.80 -22.06 -0.66
N MET A 464 -17.15 -20.91 -0.58
CA MET A 464 -17.81 -19.59 -0.53
C MET A 464 -18.59 -19.27 -1.80
N LEU A 465 -18.04 -19.61 -2.98
CA LEU A 465 -18.70 -19.41 -4.27
C LEU A 465 -19.90 -20.36 -4.51
N GLY A 466 -20.23 -21.23 -3.56
CA GLY A 466 -21.53 -21.90 -3.50
C GLY A 466 -22.67 -20.96 -3.09
N ALA A 467 -22.40 -19.79 -2.52
CA ALA A 467 -23.41 -18.81 -2.20
C ALA A 467 -23.92 -18.09 -3.47
N ASP A 468 -25.21 -17.72 -3.48
CA ASP A 468 -25.79 -16.85 -4.50
C ASP A 468 -25.43 -15.39 -4.24
N LEU A 469 -25.31 -15.01 -2.95
CA LEU A 469 -24.89 -13.70 -2.49
C LEU A 469 -23.78 -13.83 -1.46
N LEU A 470 -22.61 -13.31 -1.79
CA LEU A 470 -21.48 -13.16 -0.86
C LEU A 470 -21.37 -11.71 -0.44
N SER A 471 -21.34 -11.46 0.85
CA SER A 471 -21.40 -10.12 1.40
C SER A 471 -20.24 -9.82 2.32
N PHE A 472 -19.72 -8.60 2.20
CA PHE A 472 -18.71 -8.00 3.07
C PHE A 472 -19.23 -6.67 3.61
N HIS A 473 -18.51 -6.05 4.55
CA HIS A 473 -18.92 -4.74 5.07
C HIS A 473 -18.68 -3.58 4.12
N ILE A 474 -17.56 -3.59 3.38
CA ILE A 474 -17.15 -2.48 2.53
C ILE A 474 -16.71 -2.95 1.14
N GLN A 475 -16.86 -2.09 0.15
CA GLN A 475 -16.50 -2.38 -1.24
C GLN A 475 -15.06 -2.83 -1.41
N PHE A 476 -14.14 -2.30 -0.60
CA PHE A 476 -12.72 -2.68 -0.64
C PHE A 476 -12.51 -4.19 -0.42
N PHE A 477 -13.25 -4.80 0.49
CA PHE A 477 -13.16 -6.24 0.74
C PHE A 477 -13.79 -7.06 -0.39
N CYS A 478 -14.85 -6.55 -1.01
CA CYS A 478 -15.43 -7.17 -2.21
C CYS A 478 -14.41 -7.22 -3.35
N ASN A 479 -13.72 -6.10 -3.60
CA ASN A 479 -12.69 -6.01 -4.64
C ASN A 479 -11.53 -6.98 -4.36
N ASN A 480 -11.02 -6.99 -3.13
CA ASN A 480 -9.96 -7.93 -2.75
C ASN A 480 -10.37 -9.40 -2.91
N PHE A 481 -11.64 -9.72 -2.63
CA PHE A 481 -12.18 -11.07 -2.83
C PHE A 481 -12.19 -11.43 -4.31
N LEU A 482 -12.72 -10.56 -5.16
CA LEU A 482 -12.75 -10.77 -6.61
C LEU A 482 -11.33 -10.93 -7.19
N ASP A 483 -10.39 -10.08 -6.79
CA ASP A 483 -8.96 -10.21 -7.15
C ASP A 483 -8.36 -11.55 -6.69
N THR A 484 -8.78 -12.02 -5.50
CA THR A 484 -8.32 -13.31 -4.97
C THR A 484 -8.87 -14.49 -5.78
N VAL A 485 -10.14 -14.41 -6.16
CA VAL A 485 -10.78 -15.43 -7.01
C VAL A 485 -10.14 -15.46 -8.40
N ASP A 486 -9.94 -14.31 -9.03
CA ASP A 486 -9.29 -14.18 -10.34
C ASP A 486 -7.90 -14.82 -10.36
N ARG A 487 -7.16 -14.65 -9.27
CA ARG A 487 -5.79 -15.16 -9.15
C ARG A 487 -5.70 -16.67 -8.91
N PHE A 488 -6.65 -17.26 -8.17
CA PHE A 488 -6.51 -18.63 -7.68
C PHE A 488 -7.52 -19.63 -8.27
N LEU A 489 -8.55 -19.16 -8.93
CA LEU A 489 -9.58 -20.03 -9.53
C LEU A 489 -9.77 -19.70 -11.02
N GLU A 490 -10.05 -20.74 -11.79
CA GLU A 490 -10.56 -20.57 -13.15
C GLU A 490 -12.05 -20.21 -13.07
N SER A 491 -12.37 -18.94 -13.34
CA SER A 491 -13.72 -18.36 -13.24
C SER A 491 -13.87 -17.15 -14.13
N GLN A 492 -15.09 -16.78 -14.45
CA GLN A 492 -15.40 -15.53 -15.16
C GLN A 492 -15.85 -14.48 -14.14
N ILE A 493 -15.11 -13.36 -14.06
CA ILE A 493 -15.46 -12.24 -13.18
C ILE A 493 -16.08 -11.14 -14.01
N ASP A 494 -17.24 -10.68 -13.56
CA ASP A 494 -17.89 -9.47 -14.06
C ASP A 494 -17.67 -8.34 -13.04
N TRP A 495 -16.74 -7.43 -13.38
CA TRP A 495 -16.38 -6.29 -12.55
C TRP A 495 -17.46 -5.17 -12.53
N GLU A 496 -18.36 -5.15 -13.51
CA GLU A 496 -19.47 -4.18 -13.55
C GLU A 496 -20.62 -4.63 -12.65
N GLN A 497 -20.94 -5.92 -12.67
CA GLN A 497 -21.97 -6.52 -11.84
C GLN A 497 -21.47 -6.98 -10.47
N PHE A 498 -20.13 -6.94 -10.23
CA PHE A 498 -19.50 -7.53 -9.07
C PHE A 498 -19.95 -8.97 -8.84
N SER A 499 -19.74 -9.82 -9.83
CA SER A 499 -20.16 -11.21 -9.78
C SER A 499 -19.08 -12.17 -10.28
N VAL A 500 -19.15 -13.40 -9.80
CA VAL A 500 -18.28 -14.50 -10.22
C VAL A 500 -19.15 -15.60 -10.83
N LYS A 501 -18.87 -15.98 -12.07
CA LYS A 501 -19.52 -17.12 -12.73
C LYS A 501 -18.53 -18.29 -12.80
N ARG A 502 -18.92 -19.42 -12.21
CA ARG A 502 -18.13 -20.64 -12.18
C ARG A 502 -19.03 -21.88 -12.27
N SER A 503 -18.71 -22.83 -13.16
CA SER A 503 -19.45 -24.11 -13.33
C SER A 503 -20.96 -23.92 -13.49
N GLY A 504 -21.40 -22.85 -14.15
CA GLY A 504 -22.84 -22.57 -14.40
C GLY A 504 -23.54 -21.83 -13.25
N HIS A 505 -22.89 -21.67 -12.10
CA HIS A 505 -23.39 -20.89 -10.95
C HIS A 505 -22.84 -19.46 -10.99
N THR A 506 -23.65 -18.49 -10.55
CA THR A 506 -23.27 -17.08 -10.44
C THR A 506 -23.41 -16.62 -9.01
N THR A 507 -22.31 -16.11 -8.42
CA THR A 507 -22.26 -15.52 -7.09
C THR A 507 -22.15 -14.01 -7.21
N LEU A 508 -23.10 -13.26 -6.63
CA LEU A 508 -23.02 -11.81 -6.47
C LEU A 508 -22.13 -11.46 -5.27
N VAL A 509 -21.25 -10.48 -5.42
CA VAL A 509 -20.33 -10.05 -4.35
C VAL A 509 -20.60 -8.58 -4.01
N LYS A 510 -21.31 -8.31 -2.91
CA LYS A 510 -21.81 -6.96 -2.59
C LYS A 510 -21.47 -6.49 -1.17
N PRO A 511 -21.28 -5.18 -0.98
CA PRO A 511 -21.06 -4.60 0.35
C PRO A 511 -22.37 -4.33 1.06
N PHE A 512 -22.48 -4.79 2.31
CA PHE A 512 -23.56 -4.47 3.23
C PHE A 512 -22.97 -4.08 4.59
N PRO A 513 -22.72 -2.79 4.85
CA PRO A 513 -22.15 -2.34 6.12
C PRO A 513 -23.12 -2.58 7.26
N ILE A 514 -22.83 -3.56 8.13
CA ILE A 514 -23.64 -3.88 9.30
C ILE A 514 -23.69 -2.71 10.28
N SER A 515 -24.80 -2.57 10.99
CA SER A 515 -25.02 -1.46 11.92
C SER A 515 -25.62 -1.93 13.25
N VAL A 516 -26.03 -0.98 14.06
CA VAL A 516 -26.65 -1.20 15.37
C VAL A 516 -28.15 -0.93 15.31
N SER A 517 -28.89 -1.42 16.32
CA SER A 517 -30.31 -1.10 16.47
C SER A 517 -30.49 0.35 16.88
N TYR A 518 -31.58 0.94 16.40
CA TYR A 518 -32.03 2.25 16.83
C TYR A 518 -33.45 2.13 17.40
N ASP A 519 -33.62 2.59 18.65
CA ASP A 519 -34.93 2.62 19.34
C ASP A 519 -35.33 4.06 19.63
N GLN A 520 -36.37 4.51 18.95
CA GLN A 520 -36.89 5.88 19.10
C GLN A 520 -37.48 6.14 20.48
N LYS A 521 -38.01 5.10 21.17
CA LYS A 521 -38.58 5.24 22.53
C LYS A 521 -37.46 5.50 23.56
N LYS A 522 -36.38 4.72 23.47
CA LYS A 522 -35.18 4.94 24.30
C LYS A 522 -34.59 6.33 24.13
N GLU A 523 -34.57 6.86 22.91
CA GLU A 523 -34.08 8.22 22.66
C GLU A 523 -34.92 9.29 23.35
N THR A 524 -36.25 9.13 23.33
CA THR A 524 -37.17 10.09 23.98
C THR A 524 -37.06 10.05 25.51
N GLU A 525 -36.86 8.87 26.08
CA GLU A 525 -36.67 8.65 27.51
C GLU A 525 -35.30 9.14 27.98
N ALA A 526 -34.26 8.93 27.21
CA ALA A 526 -32.86 9.28 27.53
C ALA A 526 -32.63 10.81 27.56
N THR A 527 -33.37 11.60 26.78
CA THR A 527 -33.26 13.06 26.80
C THR A 527 -33.74 13.66 28.15
N SER A 528 -34.41 12.87 29.00
CA SER A 528 -34.80 13.25 30.34
C SER A 528 -33.78 12.91 31.44
N ASN A 529 -32.78 12.05 31.13
CA ASN A 529 -31.74 11.66 32.10
C ASN A 529 -30.53 12.59 32.01
N ASP A 530 -30.14 13.12 33.17
CA ASP A 530 -28.97 13.98 33.31
C ASP A 530 -27.68 13.16 33.20
N ASN A 531 -26.96 13.28 32.06
CA ASN A 531 -25.65 12.64 31.85
C ASN A 531 -24.62 13.01 32.92
N THR A 532 -24.81 14.13 33.64
CA THR A 532 -23.98 14.54 34.75
C THR A 532 -24.07 13.53 35.91
N SER A 533 -25.27 13.04 36.18
CA SER A 533 -25.50 12.06 37.26
C SER A 533 -24.88 10.67 36.92
N ILE A 534 -24.94 10.27 35.65
CA ILE A 534 -24.33 9.03 35.18
C ILE A 534 -22.80 9.12 35.29
N ARG A 535 -22.23 10.24 34.89
CA ARG A 535 -20.81 10.50 34.99
C ARG A 535 -20.30 10.51 36.45
N GLU A 536 -21.02 11.16 37.35
CA GLU A 536 -20.69 11.15 38.78
C GLU A 536 -20.77 9.76 39.37
N TYR A 537 -21.79 8.97 38.98
CA TYR A 537 -21.92 7.57 39.38
C TYR A 537 -20.69 6.74 38.94
N ILE A 538 -20.31 6.80 37.67
CA ILE A 538 -19.15 6.08 37.11
C ILE A 538 -17.87 6.51 37.82
N MET A 539 -17.64 7.83 38.01
CA MET A 539 -16.43 8.31 38.68
C MET A 539 -16.36 7.85 40.15
N LYS A 540 -17.49 7.76 40.82
CA LYS A 540 -17.58 7.23 42.19
C LYS A 540 -17.31 5.72 42.22
N GLU A 541 -17.87 4.97 41.29
CA GLU A 541 -17.69 3.51 41.19
C GLU A 541 -16.24 3.16 40.99
N ILE A 542 -15.54 3.86 40.10
CA ILE A 542 -14.11 3.60 39.81
C ILE A 542 -13.14 4.33 40.73
N GLY A 543 -13.68 5.16 41.68
CA GLY A 543 -12.90 5.82 42.74
C GLY A 543 -11.99 6.95 42.25
N ILE A 544 -12.37 7.67 41.18
CA ILE A 544 -11.62 8.80 40.61
C ILE A 544 -12.49 10.04 40.49
N GLN A 545 -11.83 11.20 40.35
CA GLN A 545 -12.50 12.46 40.05
C GLN A 545 -11.66 13.26 39.05
N VAL A 546 -12.13 13.37 37.81
CA VAL A 546 -11.38 14.00 36.71
C VAL A 546 -12.28 14.85 35.81
N LYS A 547 -11.65 15.79 35.13
CA LYS A 547 -12.34 16.67 34.18
C LYS A 547 -12.74 15.95 32.92
N TYR A 548 -11.90 15.03 32.42
CA TYR A 548 -12.09 14.35 31.14
C TYR A 548 -12.01 12.83 31.30
N LEU A 549 -12.95 12.12 30.70
CA LEU A 549 -12.98 10.67 30.61
C LEU A 549 -12.86 10.23 29.16
N GLY A 550 -11.98 9.26 28.91
CA GLY A 550 -11.94 8.50 27.67
C GLY A 550 -12.43 7.08 27.90
N VAL A 551 -12.97 6.44 26.90
CA VAL A 551 -13.41 5.03 26.95
C VAL A 551 -12.92 4.22 25.74
N GLY A 552 -12.53 2.99 26.01
CA GLY A 552 -12.32 1.93 25.05
C GLY A 552 -13.12 0.70 25.44
N VAL A 553 -13.72 0.03 24.48
CA VAL A 553 -14.52 -1.18 24.73
C VAL A 553 -14.11 -2.22 23.70
N ASP A 554 -13.40 -3.26 24.12
CA ASP A 554 -12.91 -4.28 23.23
C ASP A 554 -12.89 -5.67 23.88
N ARG A 555 -13.01 -6.69 23.09
CA ARG A 555 -12.45 -7.99 23.48
C ARG A 555 -10.93 -7.86 23.50
N ILE A 556 -10.26 -8.51 24.41
CA ILE A 556 -8.80 -8.54 24.44
C ILE A 556 -8.32 -9.37 23.25
N ASP A 557 -8.05 -8.70 22.15
CA ASP A 557 -7.65 -9.27 20.86
C ASP A 557 -6.54 -8.39 20.24
N TYR A 558 -5.51 -9.03 19.72
CA TYR A 558 -4.36 -8.33 19.13
C TYR A 558 -4.72 -7.47 17.89
N THR A 559 -5.90 -7.68 17.32
CA THR A 559 -6.39 -6.84 16.21
C THR A 559 -6.93 -5.49 16.68
N LYS A 560 -7.15 -5.30 17.98
CA LYS A 560 -7.82 -4.12 18.54
C LYS A 560 -6.89 -2.96 18.88
N GLY A 561 -5.57 -3.18 18.88
CA GLY A 561 -4.59 -2.11 19.11
C GLY A 561 -4.66 -1.52 20.51
N ILE A 562 -4.96 -2.36 21.54
CA ILE A 562 -5.06 -1.92 22.94
C ILE A 562 -3.69 -1.45 23.46
N PRO A 563 -2.57 -2.16 23.26
CA PRO A 563 -1.24 -1.68 23.66
C PRO A 563 -0.85 -0.37 22.98
N GLU A 564 -1.15 -0.22 21.68
CA GLU A 564 -0.89 1.00 20.92
C GLU A 564 -1.71 2.18 21.49
N ARG A 565 -2.97 1.96 21.83
CA ARG A 565 -3.85 2.94 22.49
C ARG A 565 -3.26 3.42 23.81
N PHE A 566 -2.77 2.51 24.64
CA PHE A 566 -2.19 2.86 25.94
C PHE A 566 -0.87 3.61 25.81
N ARG A 567 -0.02 3.22 24.87
CA ARG A 567 1.20 3.98 24.52
C ARG A 567 0.88 5.39 24.03
N ALA A 568 -0.20 5.55 23.25
CA ALA A 568 -0.67 6.87 22.83
C ALA A 568 -1.17 7.74 23.99
N ILE A 569 -1.83 7.14 24.98
CA ILE A 569 -2.24 7.83 26.20
C ILE A 569 -1.01 8.23 27.03
N GLU A 570 -0.03 7.35 27.21
CA GLU A 570 1.23 7.69 27.85
C GLU A 570 1.88 8.88 27.15
N ARG A 571 2.00 8.80 25.83
CA ARG A 571 2.59 9.85 25.01
C ARG A 571 1.81 11.16 25.06
N PHE A 572 0.50 11.11 25.09
CA PHE A 572 -0.36 12.28 25.30
C PHE A 572 -0.07 12.98 26.61
N LEU A 573 0.06 12.25 27.73
CA LEU A 573 0.38 12.83 29.03
C LEU A 573 1.80 13.38 29.11
N GLU A 574 2.77 12.78 28.41
CA GLU A 574 4.12 13.30 28.26
C GLU A 574 4.15 14.63 27.50
N LYS A 575 3.43 14.70 26.39
CA LYS A 575 3.43 15.81 25.45
C LYS A 575 2.61 16.99 25.94
N TYR A 576 1.54 16.71 26.71
CA TYR A 576 0.56 17.68 27.21
C TYR A 576 0.35 17.53 28.72
N PRO A 577 1.34 17.95 29.55
CA PRO A 577 1.32 17.76 31.00
C PRO A 577 0.13 18.44 31.68
N GLU A 578 -0.49 19.45 31.05
CA GLU A 578 -1.68 20.12 31.54
C GLU A 578 -2.91 19.22 31.72
N PHE A 579 -2.91 18.01 31.13
CA PHE A 579 -3.97 17.01 31.28
C PHE A 579 -3.68 15.96 32.35
N VAL A 580 -2.49 15.95 32.94
CA VAL A 580 -2.17 15.11 34.11
C VAL A 580 -3.14 15.45 35.23
N GLU A 581 -3.65 14.45 35.93
CA GLU A 581 -4.72 14.52 36.94
C GLU A 581 -6.08 15.04 36.43
N LYS A 582 -6.21 15.35 35.14
CA LYS A 582 -7.47 15.84 34.55
C LYS A 582 -8.09 14.84 33.55
N PHE A 583 -7.35 13.89 33.07
CA PHE A 583 -7.80 12.90 32.10
C PHE A 583 -7.59 11.48 32.64
N THR A 584 -8.61 10.64 32.55
CA THR A 584 -8.51 9.20 32.77
C THR A 584 -9.14 8.46 31.61
N PHE A 585 -8.47 7.41 31.17
CA PHE A 585 -8.99 6.49 30.19
C PHE A 585 -9.48 5.21 30.86
N ILE A 586 -10.70 4.79 30.51
CA ILE A 586 -11.32 3.57 31.01
C ILE A 586 -11.31 2.55 29.85
N GLU A 587 -10.69 1.42 30.06
CA GLU A 587 -10.72 0.29 29.14
C GLU A 587 -11.58 -0.84 29.70
N LEU A 588 -12.69 -1.15 29.00
CA LEU A 588 -13.51 -2.33 29.27
C LEU A 588 -13.00 -3.47 28.37
N GLY A 589 -12.14 -4.31 28.93
CA GLY A 589 -11.46 -5.41 28.23
C GLY A 589 -12.08 -6.77 28.52
N ALA A 590 -12.96 -7.27 27.66
CA ALA A 590 -13.53 -8.60 27.82
C ALA A 590 -12.50 -9.70 27.47
N PRO A 591 -12.19 -10.64 28.38
CA PRO A 591 -11.32 -11.78 28.05
C PRO A 591 -11.86 -12.56 26.85
N SER A 592 -10.97 -13.01 25.98
CA SER A 592 -11.35 -13.74 24.77
C SER A 592 -10.28 -14.77 24.42
N ARG A 593 -10.70 -15.97 24.01
CA ARG A 593 -9.84 -17.02 23.43
C ARG A 593 -8.58 -17.32 24.26
N ASP A 594 -8.70 -17.35 25.58
CA ASP A 594 -7.61 -17.56 26.54
C ASP A 594 -6.88 -18.91 26.39
N HIS A 595 -7.51 -19.88 25.71
CA HIS A 595 -6.87 -21.14 25.31
C HIS A 595 -5.75 -20.93 24.28
N ILE A 596 -5.81 -19.88 23.46
CA ILE A 596 -4.79 -19.58 22.46
C ILE A 596 -3.63 -18.80 23.11
N ARG A 597 -2.40 -19.29 22.94
CA ARG A 597 -1.19 -18.72 23.54
C ARG A 597 -1.03 -17.22 23.25
N LYS A 598 -1.26 -16.80 22.01
CA LYS A 598 -1.08 -15.40 21.58
C LYS A 598 -2.01 -14.43 22.34
N TYR A 599 -3.22 -14.87 22.66
CA TYR A 599 -4.16 -14.06 23.45
C TYR A 599 -3.75 -13.95 24.91
N ARG A 600 -3.18 -15.01 25.50
CA ARG A 600 -2.60 -14.96 26.86
C ARG A 600 -1.41 -14.00 26.93
N GLU A 601 -0.51 -14.07 25.95
CA GLU A 601 0.63 -13.15 25.85
C GLU A 601 0.16 -11.70 25.76
N LEU A 602 -0.88 -11.42 24.93
CA LEU A 602 -1.48 -10.09 24.84
C LEU A 602 -2.10 -9.64 26.17
N MET A 603 -2.84 -10.49 26.86
CA MET A 603 -3.41 -10.14 28.16
C MET A 603 -2.34 -9.71 29.16
N SER A 604 -1.22 -10.43 29.22
CA SER A 604 -0.08 -10.05 30.06
C SER A 604 0.54 -8.72 29.62
N GLU A 605 0.75 -8.51 28.31
CA GLU A 605 1.27 -7.25 27.76
C GLU A 605 0.38 -6.05 28.10
N VAL A 606 -0.94 -6.22 28.00
CA VAL A 606 -1.92 -5.18 28.32
C VAL A 606 -1.83 -4.82 29.82
N GLU A 607 -1.83 -5.81 30.71
CA GLU A 607 -1.72 -5.61 32.16
C GLU A 607 -0.41 -4.94 32.55
N GLU A 608 0.72 -5.44 32.05
CA GLU A 608 2.06 -4.85 32.28
C GLU A 608 2.14 -3.40 31.78
N THR A 609 1.54 -3.11 30.61
CA THR A 609 1.54 -1.75 30.05
C THR A 609 0.73 -0.80 30.92
N VAL A 610 -0.45 -1.22 31.41
CA VAL A 610 -1.29 -0.41 32.33
C VAL A 610 -0.55 -0.16 33.65
N GLU A 611 0.04 -1.20 34.26
CA GLU A 611 0.78 -1.08 35.50
C GLU A 611 1.96 -0.11 35.35
N LYS A 612 2.74 -0.22 34.28
CA LYS A 612 3.89 0.64 34.00
C LYS A 612 3.46 2.11 33.86
N ILE A 613 2.39 2.38 33.10
CA ILE A 613 1.90 3.75 32.88
C ILE A 613 1.32 4.31 34.18
N ASN A 614 0.51 3.53 34.90
CA ASN A 614 -0.05 3.94 36.16
C ASN A 614 1.05 4.20 37.21
N TRP A 615 2.06 3.31 37.34
CA TRP A 615 3.20 3.52 38.22
C TRP A 615 3.90 4.86 37.98
N ARG A 616 4.01 5.27 36.74
CA ARG A 616 4.70 6.51 36.37
C ARG A 616 3.93 7.78 36.73
N TYR A 617 2.59 7.76 36.62
CA TYR A 617 1.77 8.96 36.70
C TYR A 617 0.75 8.99 37.85
N GLN A 618 0.33 7.83 38.38
CA GLN A 618 -0.76 7.80 39.36
C GLN A 618 -0.44 8.58 40.63
N THR A 619 -1.50 9.14 41.23
CA THR A 619 -1.49 9.74 42.54
C THR A 619 -2.39 8.94 43.51
N LYS A 620 -2.58 9.42 44.73
CA LYS A 620 -3.47 8.73 45.70
C LYS A 620 -4.94 8.68 45.24
N THR A 621 -5.35 9.66 44.43
CA THR A 621 -6.74 9.90 44.03
C THR A 621 -6.96 9.83 42.53
N TRP A 622 -5.91 9.55 41.73
CA TRP A 622 -6.01 9.57 40.31
C TRP A 622 -5.13 8.49 39.64
N LYS A 623 -5.64 7.90 38.56
CA LYS A 623 -4.92 6.98 37.67
C LYS A 623 -5.17 7.39 36.22
N PRO A 624 -4.13 7.40 35.36
CA PRO A 624 -4.32 7.69 33.93
C PRO A 624 -5.14 6.63 33.21
N ILE A 625 -5.02 5.34 33.57
CA ILE A 625 -5.74 4.25 32.94
C ILE A 625 -6.43 3.41 34.03
N VAL A 626 -7.73 3.19 33.84
CA VAL A 626 -8.53 2.22 34.61
C VAL A 626 -8.87 1.08 33.67
N TYR A 627 -8.32 -0.10 33.97
CA TYR A 627 -8.54 -1.30 33.16
C TYR A 627 -9.50 -2.25 33.87
N LEU A 628 -10.66 -2.49 33.25
CA LEU A 628 -11.74 -3.35 33.76
C LEU A 628 -11.76 -4.65 32.95
N LYS A 629 -11.04 -5.67 33.46
CA LYS A 629 -10.93 -6.98 32.83
C LYS A 629 -12.13 -7.86 33.21
N ALA A 630 -13.28 -7.60 32.60
CA ALA A 630 -14.50 -8.35 32.84
C ALA A 630 -15.44 -8.30 31.61
N HIS A 631 -16.43 -9.20 31.61
CA HIS A 631 -17.59 -9.06 30.74
C HIS A 631 -18.57 -8.07 31.35
N HIS A 632 -18.95 -7.05 30.58
CA HIS A 632 -19.95 -6.06 30.96
C HIS A 632 -21.21 -6.25 30.12
N SER A 633 -22.36 -6.02 30.70
CA SER A 633 -23.62 -5.99 29.98
C SER A 633 -23.69 -4.80 29.03
N HIS A 634 -24.56 -4.88 28.02
CA HIS A 634 -24.74 -3.77 27.09
C HIS A 634 -25.20 -2.46 27.80
N GLU A 635 -26.05 -2.59 28.82
CA GLU A 635 -26.52 -1.45 29.61
C GLU A 635 -25.39 -0.80 30.44
N GLU A 636 -24.48 -1.63 30.99
CA GLU A 636 -23.29 -1.11 31.69
C GLU A 636 -22.38 -0.35 30.72
N ILE A 637 -22.08 -0.93 29.58
CA ILE A 637 -21.23 -0.33 28.53
C ILE A 637 -21.85 1.02 28.09
N GLU A 638 -23.15 1.08 27.88
CA GLU A 638 -23.87 2.30 27.46
C GLU A 638 -23.65 3.44 28.45
N ARG A 639 -23.64 3.16 29.77
CA ARG A 639 -23.34 4.19 30.80
C ARG A 639 -21.92 4.75 30.68
N TYR A 640 -20.93 3.89 30.37
CA TYR A 640 -19.55 4.34 30.13
C TYR A 640 -19.46 5.20 28.87
N TYR A 641 -20.19 4.87 27.81
CA TYR A 641 -20.26 5.71 26.61
C TYR A 641 -20.85 7.09 26.93
N GLN A 642 -21.95 7.14 27.68
CA GLN A 642 -22.62 8.39 28.06
C GLN A 642 -21.76 9.25 28.98
N ALA A 643 -20.97 8.64 29.87
CA ALA A 643 -20.09 9.37 30.81
C ALA A 643 -18.84 9.96 30.14
N SER A 644 -18.42 9.46 28.98
CA SER A 644 -17.10 9.72 28.39
C SER A 644 -17.09 10.88 27.41
N ASN A 645 -16.01 11.69 27.45
CA ASN A 645 -15.77 12.80 26.51
C ASN A 645 -15.26 12.30 25.17
N ILE A 646 -14.43 11.23 25.17
CA ILE A 646 -13.89 10.61 23.97
C ILE A 646 -14.10 9.10 24.01
N CYS A 647 -14.32 8.51 22.84
CA CYS A 647 -14.22 7.08 22.64
C CYS A 647 -13.10 6.80 21.66
N MET A 648 -12.24 5.82 21.98
CA MET A 648 -11.13 5.43 21.12
C MET A 648 -11.33 4.01 20.56
N VAL A 649 -11.47 3.92 19.24
CA VAL A 649 -11.53 2.66 18.49
C VAL A 649 -10.31 2.59 17.62
N THR A 650 -9.26 1.94 18.13
CA THR A 650 -7.92 1.93 17.53
C THR A 650 -7.54 0.59 16.92
N SER A 651 -8.52 -0.15 16.39
CA SER A 651 -8.27 -1.46 15.79
C SER A 651 -7.17 -1.36 14.73
N LEU A 652 -6.19 -2.27 14.79
CA LEU A 652 -5.12 -2.39 13.79
C LEU A 652 -5.69 -2.85 12.44
N HIS A 653 -6.74 -3.66 12.47
CA HIS A 653 -7.56 -4.02 11.32
C HIS A 653 -8.90 -4.59 11.80
N ASP A 654 -10.00 -4.16 11.21
CA ASP A 654 -11.35 -4.62 11.60
C ASP A 654 -12.30 -4.57 10.41
N GLY A 655 -13.23 -5.53 10.33
CA GLY A 655 -14.23 -5.58 9.27
C GLY A 655 -15.18 -4.39 9.29
N MET A 656 -15.73 -4.04 10.46
CA MET A 656 -16.60 -2.89 10.67
C MET A 656 -16.25 -2.16 11.97
N ASN A 657 -16.35 -2.80 13.10
CA ASN A 657 -16.29 -2.31 14.48
C ASN A 657 -17.59 -1.59 14.91
N LEU A 658 -18.50 -2.34 15.55
CA LEU A 658 -19.79 -1.81 15.99
C LEU A 658 -19.67 -0.89 17.21
N VAL A 659 -18.61 -1.00 18.04
CA VAL A 659 -18.34 -0.11 19.19
C VAL A 659 -18.37 1.36 18.77
N ALA A 660 -17.82 1.70 17.61
CA ALA A 660 -17.88 3.04 17.06
C ALA A 660 -19.33 3.53 16.85
N LYS A 661 -20.20 2.67 16.32
CA LYS A 661 -21.63 3.00 16.10
C LYS A 661 -22.43 2.99 17.39
N GLU A 662 -22.14 2.07 18.32
CA GLU A 662 -22.73 2.01 19.65
C GLU A 662 -22.44 3.27 20.45
N PHE A 663 -21.19 3.73 20.47
CA PHE A 663 -20.83 5.00 21.10
C PHE A 663 -21.62 6.18 20.51
N ILE A 664 -21.65 6.28 19.17
CA ILE A 664 -22.36 7.37 18.48
C ILE A 664 -23.86 7.39 18.85
N ILE A 665 -24.53 6.24 18.84
CA ILE A 665 -25.97 6.21 19.11
C ILE A 665 -26.30 6.45 20.59
N SER A 666 -25.38 6.10 21.51
CA SER A 666 -25.53 6.31 22.95
C SER A 666 -25.40 7.78 23.38
N ARG A 667 -24.86 8.66 22.50
CA ARG A 667 -24.63 10.08 22.81
C ARG A 667 -25.85 10.93 22.48
N HIS A 668 -26.93 10.76 23.27
CA HIS A 668 -28.17 11.50 23.08
C HIS A 668 -27.99 13.01 23.26
N ASP A 669 -27.00 13.44 24.05
CA ASP A 669 -26.60 14.82 24.28
C ASP A 669 -25.87 15.49 23.13
N ASN A 670 -25.52 14.73 22.08
CA ASN A 670 -24.65 15.16 20.98
C ASN A 670 -23.28 15.69 21.45
N ASP A 671 -22.82 15.32 22.65
CA ASP A 671 -21.50 15.68 23.18
C ASP A 671 -20.60 14.45 23.29
N GLY A 672 -19.41 14.53 22.76
CA GLY A 672 -18.45 13.44 22.72
C GLY A 672 -17.74 13.37 21.38
N VAL A 673 -16.55 12.79 21.36
CA VAL A 673 -15.72 12.68 20.17
C VAL A 673 -15.29 11.23 19.95
N LEU A 674 -15.46 10.74 18.74
CA LEU A 674 -14.96 9.44 18.32
C LEU A 674 -13.59 9.60 17.66
N ILE A 675 -12.57 8.93 18.22
CA ILE A 675 -11.26 8.73 17.57
C ILE A 675 -11.28 7.33 16.97
N LEU A 676 -11.15 7.22 15.65
CA LEU A 676 -11.43 6.01 14.90
C LEU A 676 -10.28 5.62 13.99
N SER A 677 -9.85 4.37 14.08
CA SER A 677 -8.85 3.82 13.17
C SER A 677 -9.29 3.86 11.72
N GLN A 678 -8.42 4.32 10.83
CA GLN A 678 -8.62 4.27 9.38
C GLN A 678 -8.76 2.84 8.84
N PHE A 679 -8.33 1.82 9.61
CA PHE A 679 -8.38 0.41 9.25
C PHE A 679 -9.63 -0.32 9.77
N ALA A 680 -10.53 0.38 10.45
CA ALA A 680 -11.87 -0.14 10.78
C ALA A 680 -12.86 0.22 9.68
N GLY A 681 -13.71 -0.72 9.26
CA GLY A 681 -14.71 -0.49 8.20
C GLY A 681 -15.64 0.70 8.48
N ALA A 682 -15.97 0.94 9.76
CA ALA A 682 -16.78 2.08 10.20
C ALA A 682 -16.20 3.44 9.79
N SER A 683 -14.89 3.57 9.58
CA SER A 683 -14.26 4.81 9.11
C SER A 683 -14.74 5.26 7.72
N ARG A 684 -15.30 4.35 6.94
CA ARG A 684 -15.85 4.66 5.61
C ARG A 684 -17.21 5.36 5.69
N GLU A 685 -17.93 5.17 6.78
CA GLU A 685 -19.24 5.77 7.04
C GLU A 685 -19.14 6.96 7.99
N LEU A 686 -18.40 6.85 9.10
CA LEU A 686 -18.29 7.85 10.17
C LEU A 686 -17.19 8.88 9.87
N LYS A 687 -17.32 9.63 8.78
CA LYS A 687 -16.29 10.56 8.28
C LYS A 687 -16.07 11.80 9.17
N ASP A 688 -17.03 12.12 10.03
CA ASP A 688 -16.94 13.23 10.98
C ASP A 688 -16.19 12.84 12.28
N SER A 689 -15.77 11.57 12.44
CA SER A 689 -14.85 11.14 13.49
C SER A 689 -13.42 11.65 13.25
N ILE A 690 -12.59 11.63 14.29
CA ILE A 690 -11.15 11.88 14.14
C ILE A 690 -10.51 10.58 13.65
N ILE A 691 -10.14 10.55 12.38
CA ILE A 691 -9.53 9.36 11.76
C ILE A 691 -8.03 9.36 12.06
N VAL A 692 -7.52 8.25 12.58
CA VAL A 692 -6.12 8.07 12.97
C VAL A 692 -5.51 6.80 12.38
N ASN A 693 -4.18 6.80 12.23
CA ASN A 693 -3.42 5.59 12.02
C ASN A 693 -3.02 5.00 13.38
N PRO A 694 -3.55 3.83 13.80
CA PRO A 694 -3.26 3.26 15.12
C PRO A 694 -1.78 2.85 15.32
N TYR A 695 -0.99 2.80 14.27
CA TYR A 695 0.47 2.57 14.35
C TYR A 695 1.26 3.86 14.60
N ASP A 696 0.64 5.05 14.46
CA ASP A 696 1.27 6.34 14.72
C ASP A 696 0.86 6.86 16.13
N ILE A 697 1.72 6.57 17.09
CA ILE A 697 1.52 6.95 18.50
C ILE A 697 1.50 8.47 18.66
N GLU A 698 2.28 9.22 17.88
CA GLU A 698 2.31 10.69 17.94
C GLU A 698 1.01 11.30 17.41
N GLU A 699 0.51 10.80 16.27
CA GLU A 699 -0.77 11.23 15.71
C GLU A 699 -1.93 10.93 16.67
N MET A 700 -1.95 9.74 17.29
CA MET A 700 -2.97 9.40 18.27
C MET A 700 -2.93 10.29 19.51
N ALA A 701 -1.72 10.59 20.02
CA ALA A 701 -1.57 11.49 21.17
C ALA A 701 -2.06 12.91 20.87
N ASP A 702 -1.74 13.45 19.69
CA ASP A 702 -2.22 14.76 19.24
C ASP A 702 -3.73 14.77 19.03
N SER A 703 -4.28 13.66 18.52
CA SER A 703 -5.72 13.48 18.31
C SER A 703 -6.51 13.46 19.61
N ILE A 704 -5.96 12.88 20.69
CA ILE A 704 -6.58 12.95 22.03
C ILE A 704 -6.68 14.41 22.50
N LYS A 705 -5.57 15.16 22.40
CA LYS A 705 -5.58 16.59 22.77
C LYS A 705 -6.59 17.36 21.93
N PHE A 706 -6.57 17.17 20.61
CA PHE A 706 -7.47 17.83 19.68
C PHE A 706 -8.95 17.55 20.05
N ALA A 707 -9.27 16.27 20.27
CA ALA A 707 -10.62 15.85 20.67
C ALA A 707 -11.11 16.53 21.96
N LEU A 708 -10.25 16.63 22.98
CA LEU A 708 -10.59 17.24 24.27
C LEU A 708 -10.68 18.77 24.23
N THR A 709 -10.11 19.41 23.22
CA THR A 709 -10.08 20.87 23.05
C THR A 709 -10.99 21.38 21.94
N LEU A 710 -11.73 20.50 21.26
CA LEU A 710 -12.73 20.91 20.27
C LEU A 710 -13.81 21.80 20.89
N GLU A 711 -14.20 22.83 20.14
CA GLU A 711 -15.30 23.71 20.54
C GLU A 711 -16.63 22.93 20.69
N PRO A 712 -17.44 23.22 21.71
CA PRO A 712 -18.68 22.48 21.96
C PRO A 712 -19.63 22.44 20.75
N SER A 713 -19.74 23.52 19.98
CA SER A 713 -20.59 23.61 18.79
C SER A 713 -20.11 22.65 17.71
N GLU A 714 -18.81 22.58 17.46
CA GLU A 714 -18.24 21.68 16.45
C GLU A 714 -18.41 20.22 16.88
N ARG A 715 -18.22 19.88 18.15
CA ARG A 715 -18.47 18.53 18.67
C ARG A 715 -19.92 18.11 18.43
N ALA A 716 -20.85 18.98 18.79
CA ALA A 716 -22.29 18.72 18.64
C ALA A 716 -22.68 18.52 17.18
N GLU A 717 -22.18 19.34 16.27
CA GLU A 717 -22.46 19.21 14.82
C GLU A 717 -21.89 17.90 14.26
N ARG A 718 -20.65 17.54 14.57
CA ARG A 718 -20.02 16.28 14.14
C ARG A 718 -20.81 15.08 14.68
N MET A 719 -21.12 15.07 15.95
CA MET A 719 -21.87 13.99 16.57
C MET A 719 -23.27 13.85 15.96
N GLN A 720 -23.97 14.96 15.74
CA GLN A 720 -25.31 14.95 15.14
C GLN A 720 -25.30 14.36 13.71
N ARG A 721 -24.30 14.72 12.89
CA ARG A 721 -24.15 14.15 11.53
C ARG A 721 -23.90 12.64 11.60
N MET A 722 -23.00 12.18 12.47
CA MET A 722 -22.72 10.75 12.65
C MET A 722 -23.93 9.99 13.21
N ARG A 723 -24.66 10.57 14.16
CA ARG A 723 -25.90 9.97 14.69
C ARG A 723 -26.97 9.81 13.60
N ASN A 724 -27.17 10.84 12.79
CA ASN A 724 -28.13 10.77 11.68
C ASN A 724 -27.72 9.66 10.70
N MET A 725 -26.44 9.54 10.38
CA MET A 725 -25.91 8.46 9.53
C MET A 725 -26.22 7.06 10.11
N VAL A 726 -25.96 6.85 11.43
CA VAL A 726 -26.21 5.55 12.07
C VAL A 726 -27.72 5.25 12.15
N LYS A 727 -28.57 6.27 12.42
CA LYS A 727 -30.04 6.13 12.42
C LYS A 727 -30.60 5.73 11.05
N GLU A 728 -30.14 6.40 10.01
CA GLU A 728 -30.58 6.10 8.63
C GLU A 728 -30.11 4.73 8.16
N HIS A 729 -28.90 4.31 8.57
CA HIS A 729 -28.27 3.05 8.17
C HIS A 729 -28.23 2.06 9.35
N ASN A 730 -29.35 1.93 10.08
CA ASN A 730 -29.45 1.04 11.21
C ASN A 730 -29.57 -0.45 10.80
N ILE A 731 -29.64 -1.33 11.79
CA ILE A 731 -29.66 -2.77 11.56
C ILE A 731 -30.91 -3.25 10.81
N TYR A 732 -32.05 -2.61 11.03
CA TYR A 732 -33.31 -3.00 10.36
C TYR A 732 -33.25 -2.74 8.86
N ARG A 733 -32.68 -1.60 8.47
CA ARG A 733 -32.44 -1.27 7.06
C ARG A 733 -31.38 -2.17 6.44
N TRP A 734 -30.33 -2.50 7.18
CA TRP A 734 -29.30 -3.45 6.74
C TRP A 734 -29.92 -4.83 6.45
N ALA A 735 -30.70 -5.36 7.39
CA ALA A 735 -31.36 -6.66 7.23
C ALA A 735 -32.35 -6.66 6.05
N GLY A 736 -33.21 -5.64 5.97
CA GLY A 736 -34.15 -5.52 4.86
C GLY A 736 -33.47 -5.51 3.50
N LYS A 737 -32.40 -4.74 3.34
CA LYS A 737 -31.64 -4.71 2.07
C LYS A 737 -30.98 -6.04 1.73
N LEU A 738 -30.35 -6.69 2.71
CA LEU A 738 -29.66 -7.97 2.51
C LEU A 738 -30.66 -9.08 2.12
N ILE A 739 -31.81 -9.12 2.80
CA ILE A 739 -32.85 -10.12 2.55
C ILE A 739 -33.51 -9.88 1.21
N ALA A 740 -33.83 -8.63 0.87
CA ALA A 740 -34.36 -8.28 -0.46
C ALA A 740 -33.43 -8.67 -1.59
N GLU A 741 -32.14 -8.42 -1.43
CA GLU A 741 -31.15 -8.82 -2.44
C GLU A 741 -31.09 -10.35 -2.59
N LEU A 742 -31.19 -11.08 -1.48
CA LEU A 742 -31.21 -12.55 -1.49
C LEU A 742 -32.49 -13.11 -2.10
N SER A 743 -33.68 -12.55 -1.76
CA SER A 743 -34.98 -13.00 -2.28
C SER A 743 -35.08 -12.83 -3.80
N HIS A 744 -34.50 -11.73 -4.33
CA HIS A 744 -34.47 -11.41 -5.75
C HIS A 744 -33.41 -12.13 -6.57
N VAL A 745 -32.56 -12.95 -5.95
CA VAL A 745 -31.57 -13.75 -6.71
C VAL A 745 -32.33 -14.70 -7.65
N ARG A 746 -31.99 -14.64 -8.93
CA ARG A 746 -32.49 -15.59 -9.94
C ARG A 746 -31.58 -16.82 -9.94
N LEU A 747 -32.17 -17.96 -9.72
CA LEU A 747 -31.47 -19.24 -9.80
C LEU A 747 -31.30 -19.68 -11.25
N ALA A 748 -30.22 -20.43 -11.51
CA ALA A 748 -29.93 -20.95 -12.86
C ALA A 748 -31.04 -21.93 -13.26
N GLY A 749 -31.95 -21.49 -14.14
CA GLY A 749 -33.10 -22.27 -14.62
C GLY A 749 -34.44 -21.56 -14.51
N GLU A 750 -34.50 -20.42 -13.79
CA GLU A 750 -35.60 -19.46 -13.83
C GLU A 750 -35.25 -18.40 -14.91
#